data_dc34b4575c8aee2fd0ccce1bfd86439b
#
_entry.id   dc34b4575c8aee2fd0ccce1bfd86439b
#
_cell.length_a   1.000
_cell.length_b   1.000
_cell.length_c   1.000
_cell.angle_alpha   90.00
_cell.angle_beta   90.00
_cell.angle_gamma   90.00
#
_symmetry.space_group_name_H-M   'P 1'
#
loop_
_entity.id
_entity.type
_entity.pdbx_description
1 polymer ?
#
loop_
_entity_poly.entity_id
_entity_poly.type
_entity_poly.pdbx_seq_one_letter_code
_entity_poly.pdbx_strand_id
1 'polypeptide(L)'
;MTYLPSVCPHDCPSTCALEVERLDKRTIGRIRGAKSNSYTAGVICAKVARYSERVHHPKRLLAPLLRAGAKGTGKFVEITWDEALDRVADEFKTKAGKYGSETVWPYFFAGTMGIIQRDGIQRLRHSMRYSRQAANICTELVQNGWIGGAGGPMGPDPRELAESDLIIVWGGNPVSTQVNVMAHISRARKERGAKLVVIDAYQSPTAEVADDVLLVQPGTDGAVACAIMHVLFRDGFADEPYMEKYTDNWRELKEHLQDKTPVWAEKISGVSCQKIEALAREIGKTERTYIRIGYGFARSRNGASQVHAVASIAAVGGNFRFLGGGAFWSNRIVYHWNKTVVEGLDVLDPITRILDMSRIGPVLTFEDEAVRKGPPVTAMLVQNTNPAAVAPDTNRVLKGLKRDDLFLCVHEQFLTETAQLADIILPATMFLEHDDIYQAGGHMHLQIHRAVIEAPEQTRSNHWVINELAKRLGAQHPGFGMTEWELIDKTLLDSGWPSADALLEKKWHDVQPSFADSHFLNGFPTSTGRFQFSADWSKLGPLGSKLPNYPDHCDNIDSATAEKPFRLITSPARNYLNTSFTETPTSKRKEVRPTVKIHPDAASQLCLEDGDKVRLGNEQGSVVLNVSIFSGLQTNVVVVESVWPNSAFEEGVGINTLISAEAGPPNGGAVFHDTAIWIKPA
;
A
#
# COMPACT_ATOMS: atom_id res chain seq x y z
N MET A 1 8.91 -33.24 -13.56
CA MET A 1 8.81 -31.84 -13.09
C MET A 1 7.38 -31.60 -12.62
N THR A 2 7.19 -31.23 -11.37
CA THR A 2 5.86 -31.04 -10.78
C THR A 2 5.64 -29.56 -10.50
N TYR A 3 4.60 -28.96 -11.08
CA TYR A 3 4.16 -27.63 -10.73
C TYR A 3 3.09 -27.71 -9.65
N LEU A 4 3.29 -26.97 -8.54
CA LEU A 4 2.35 -26.89 -7.44
C LEU A 4 1.70 -25.49 -7.40
N PRO A 5 0.41 -25.41 -7.04
CA PRO A 5 -0.27 -24.15 -6.90
C PRO A 5 0.28 -23.36 -5.71
N SER A 6 0.34 -22.05 -5.84
CA SER A 6 0.68 -21.13 -4.78
C SER A 6 0.07 -19.75 -5.03
N VAL A 7 0.29 -18.80 -4.12
CA VAL A 7 -0.24 -17.44 -4.20
C VAL A 7 0.87 -16.44 -3.91
N CYS A 8 0.93 -15.35 -4.65
CA CYS A 8 1.90 -14.30 -4.41
C CYS A 8 1.60 -13.59 -3.08
N PRO A 9 2.54 -13.53 -2.14
CA PRO A 9 2.31 -13.00 -0.79
C PRO A 9 2.48 -11.49 -0.68
N HIS A 10 2.98 -10.83 -1.72
CA HIS A 10 3.45 -9.46 -1.62
C HIS A 10 2.32 -8.43 -1.58
N ASP A 11 2.63 -7.26 -1.00
CA ASP A 11 1.76 -6.08 -0.94
C ASP A 11 1.55 -5.49 -2.34
N CYS A 12 0.66 -6.13 -3.07
CA CYS A 12 0.29 -5.78 -4.44
C CYS A 12 -1.17 -6.17 -4.67
N PRO A 13 -2.00 -5.29 -5.26
CA PRO A 13 -3.41 -5.58 -5.50
C PRO A 13 -3.65 -6.83 -6.37
N SER A 14 -2.66 -7.27 -7.14
CA SER A 14 -2.78 -8.44 -8.02
C SER A 14 -2.86 -9.77 -7.29
N THR A 15 -2.23 -9.93 -6.14
CA THR A 15 -2.20 -11.21 -5.38
C THR A 15 -2.26 -12.44 -6.31
N CYS A 16 -1.27 -12.54 -7.23
CA CYS A 16 -1.32 -13.46 -8.38
C CYS A 16 -1.42 -14.92 -7.96
N ALA A 17 -2.29 -15.68 -8.63
CA ALA A 17 -2.27 -17.14 -8.59
C ALA A 17 -1.00 -17.66 -9.29
N LEU A 18 -0.22 -18.49 -8.61
CA LEU A 18 1.09 -18.97 -9.04
C LEU A 18 1.07 -20.47 -9.31
N GLU A 19 1.98 -20.89 -10.21
CA GLU A 19 2.41 -22.28 -10.36
C GLU A 19 3.92 -22.32 -10.18
N VAL A 20 4.38 -23.06 -9.16
CA VAL A 20 5.77 -23.14 -8.72
C VAL A 20 6.35 -24.51 -9.06
N GLU A 21 7.44 -24.54 -9.81
CA GLU A 21 8.17 -25.74 -10.11
C GLU A 21 8.94 -26.21 -8.86
N ARG A 22 8.57 -27.37 -8.31
CA ARG A 22 9.31 -28.02 -7.23
C ARG A 22 10.29 -29.01 -7.81
N LEU A 23 11.57 -28.78 -7.62
CA LEU A 23 12.66 -29.64 -8.08
C LEU A 23 12.91 -30.78 -7.09
N ASP A 24 12.92 -30.47 -5.79
CA ASP A 24 13.01 -31.41 -4.69
C ASP A 24 12.28 -30.87 -3.44
N LYS A 25 12.47 -31.48 -2.27
CA LYS A 25 11.80 -31.09 -1.03
C LYS A 25 12.12 -29.68 -0.55
N ARG A 26 13.27 -29.11 -0.94
CA ARG A 26 13.78 -27.80 -0.47
C ARG A 26 14.10 -26.82 -1.60
N THR A 27 14.00 -27.26 -2.85
CA THR A 27 14.44 -26.47 -4.01
C THR A 27 13.29 -26.19 -4.97
N ILE A 28 13.14 -24.91 -5.32
CA ILE A 28 12.24 -24.50 -6.38
C ILE A 28 13.00 -24.11 -7.64
N GLY A 29 12.37 -24.33 -8.78
CA GLY A 29 12.81 -23.87 -10.09
C GLY A 29 12.05 -22.61 -10.52
N ARG A 30 11.37 -22.70 -11.66
CA ARG A 30 10.62 -21.61 -12.28
C ARG A 30 9.30 -21.33 -11.56
N ILE A 31 8.96 -20.05 -11.46
CA ILE A 31 7.62 -19.59 -11.05
C ILE A 31 6.93 -18.95 -12.26
N ARG A 32 5.65 -19.28 -12.44
CA ARG A 32 4.81 -18.71 -13.50
C ARG A 32 3.41 -18.40 -12.97
N GLY A 33 2.67 -17.54 -13.66
CA GLY A 33 1.27 -17.29 -13.34
C GLY A 33 0.37 -18.46 -13.75
N ALA A 34 -0.65 -18.74 -12.96
CA ALA A 34 -1.66 -19.74 -13.27
C ALA A 34 -2.52 -19.27 -14.44
N LYS A 35 -2.44 -19.96 -15.58
CA LYS A 35 -3.23 -19.63 -16.79
C LYS A 35 -4.72 -19.80 -16.62
N SER A 36 -5.13 -20.75 -15.79
CA SER A 36 -6.54 -21.06 -15.51
C SER A 36 -7.22 -20.06 -14.57
N ASN A 37 -6.46 -19.21 -13.88
CA ASN A 37 -7.04 -18.13 -13.07
C ASN A 37 -7.46 -16.97 -13.98
N SER A 38 -8.74 -16.60 -13.95
CA SER A 38 -9.33 -15.63 -14.90
C SER A 38 -8.78 -14.20 -14.75
N TYR A 39 -8.26 -13.83 -13.59
CA TYR A 39 -7.62 -12.53 -13.40
C TYR A 39 -6.11 -12.59 -13.68
N THR A 40 -5.40 -13.57 -13.13
CA THR A 40 -3.95 -13.73 -13.34
C THR A 40 -3.64 -14.05 -14.81
N ALA A 41 -4.44 -14.90 -15.45
CA ALA A 41 -4.38 -15.27 -16.88
C ALA A 41 -2.94 -15.59 -17.35
N GLY A 42 -2.14 -16.22 -16.49
CA GLY A 42 -0.75 -16.56 -16.77
C GLY A 42 0.26 -15.43 -16.62
N VAL A 43 -0.17 -14.18 -16.34
CA VAL A 43 0.70 -13.00 -16.24
C VAL A 43 1.14 -12.75 -14.80
N ILE A 44 2.47 -12.63 -14.59
CA ILE A 44 3.06 -12.22 -13.31
C ILE A 44 4.19 -11.22 -13.53
N CYS A 45 4.51 -10.43 -12.51
CA CYS A 45 5.58 -9.47 -12.59
C CYS A 45 6.97 -10.13 -12.59
N ALA A 46 7.95 -9.43 -13.14
CA ALA A 46 9.32 -9.92 -13.23
C ALA A 46 10.01 -10.13 -11.86
N LYS A 47 9.53 -9.48 -10.79
CA LYS A 47 10.02 -9.69 -9.42
C LYS A 47 9.72 -11.12 -8.96
N VAL A 48 8.44 -11.49 -8.98
CA VAL A 48 7.97 -12.80 -8.52
C VAL A 48 8.41 -13.94 -9.45
N ALA A 49 8.52 -13.71 -10.75
CA ALA A 49 9.04 -14.71 -11.69
C ALA A 49 10.47 -15.16 -11.36
N ARG A 50 11.23 -14.35 -10.61
CA ARG A 50 12.60 -14.62 -10.16
C ARG A 50 12.71 -14.89 -8.66
N TYR A 51 11.63 -15.30 -8.01
CA TYR A 51 11.61 -15.47 -6.56
C TYR A 51 12.59 -16.57 -6.06
N SER A 52 13.01 -17.50 -6.93
CA SER A 52 14.06 -18.47 -6.61
C SER A 52 15.37 -17.79 -6.20
N GLU A 53 15.73 -16.62 -6.76
CA GLU A 53 16.89 -15.84 -6.33
C GLU A 53 16.78 -15.39 -4.86
N ARG A 54 15.56 -15.22 -4.35
CA ARG A 54 15.27 -14.82 -2.98
C ARG A 54 15.22 -16.01 -2.03
N VAL A 55 14.48 -17.07 -2.40
CA VAL A 55 14.34 -18.30 -1.59
C VAL A 55 15.68 -18.95 -1.30
N HIS A 56 16.54 -19.03 -2.33
CA HIS A 56 17.86 -19.68 -2.24
C HIS A 56 19.01 -18.67 -2.04
N HIS A 57 18.70 -17.47 -1.55
CA HIS A 57 19.71 -16.43 -1.40
C HIS A 57 20.69 -16.76 -0.26
N PRO A 58 22.03 -16.67 -0.48
CA PRO A 58 23.04 -17.10 0.51
C PRO A 58 23.10 -16.24 1.77
N LYS A 59 22.51 -15.01 1.75
CA LYS A 59 22.45 -14.12 2.92
C LYS A 59 21.14 -14.23 3.71
N ARG A 60 20.37 -15.27 3.48
CA ARG A 60 19.15 -15.54 4.22
C ARG A 60 19.50 -15.84 5.68
N LEU A 61 18.73 -15.31 6.62
CA LEU A 61 18.86 -15.62 8.04
C LEU A 61 18.38 -17.05 8.28
N LEU A 62 19.22 -17.87 8.94
CA LEU A 62 18.96 -19.30 9.13
C LEU A 62 19.00 -19.72 10.60
N ALA A 63 19.44 -18.87 11.54
CA ALA A 63 19.47 -19.14 12.96
C ALA A 63 19.06 -17.91 13.77
N PRO A 64 18.51 -18.06 14.99
CA PRO A 64 18.27 -16.94 15.89
C PRO A 64 19.58 -16.24 16.29
N LEU A 65 19.57 -14.92 16.36
CA LEU A 65 20.75 -14.11 16.60
C LEU A 65 20.52 -13.17 17.79
N LEU A 66 21.52 -13.12 18.69
CA LEU A 66 21.60 -12.18 19.79
C LEU A 66 22.64 -11.10 19.49
N ARG A 67 22.31 -9.86 19.77
CA ARG A 67 23.23 -8.73 19.62
C ARG A 67 24.47 -8.89 20.50
N ALA A 68 25.64 -8.73 19.90
CA ALA A 68 26.96 -8.87 20.53
C ALA A 68 27.73 -7.53 20.42
N GLY A 69 27.28 -6.50 21.09
CA GLY A 69 27.92 -5.17 21.07
C GLY A 69 26.94 -4.03 21.16
N ALA A 70 27.38 -2.81 20.84
CA ALA A 70 26.54 -1.64 20.81
C ALA A 70 25.44 -1.79 19.73
N LYS A 71 24.25 -1.24 19.99
CA LYS A 71 23.09 -1.31 19.10
C LYS A 71 23.41 -0.64 17.77
N GLY A 72 23.08 -1.31 16.66
CA GLY A 72 23.35 -0.83 15.31
C GLY A 72 24.74 -1.13 14.74
N THR A 73 25.60 -1.84 15.48
CA THR A 73 26.93 -2.26 14.95
C THR A 73 26.85 -3.46 13.99
N GLY A 74 25.69 -4.12 13.88
CA GLY A 74 25.50 -5.30 13.06
C GLY A 74 26.24 -6.56 13.55
N LYS A 75 26.73 -6.54 14.80
CA LYS A 75 27.43 -7.70 15.41
C LYS A 75 26.45 -8.56 16.16
N PHE A 76 26.38 -9.83 15.78
CA PHE A 76 25.47 -10.83 16.35
C PHE A 76 26.21 -12.14 16.61
N VAL A 77 25.68 -12.93 17.56
CA VAL A 77 26.06 -14.32 17.82
C VAL A 77 24.83 -15.20 17.71
N GLU A 78 25.01 -16.42 17.22
CA GLU A 78 23.94 -17.40 17.16
C GLU A 78 23.57 -17.89 18.54
N ILE A 79 22.26 -18.06 18.78
CA ILE A 79 21.67 -18.63 20.01
C ILE A 79 20.58 -19.63 19.64
N THR A 80 20.10 -20.40 20.61
CA THR A 80 18.97 -21.31 20.39
C THR A 80 17.64 -20.59 20.32
N TRP A 81 16.63 -21.24 19.75
CA TRP A 81 15.26 -20.73 19.76
C TRP A 81 14.70 -20.52 21.17
N ASP A 82 14.93 -21.49 22.07
CA ASP A 82 14.45 -21.37 23.45
C ASP A 82 15.11 -20.17 24.15
N GLU A 83 16.43 -20.02 24.05
CA GLU A 83 17.11 -18.86 24.60
C GLU A 83 16.58 -17.54 24.03
N ALA A 84 16.35 -17.47 22.72
CA ALA A 84 15.84 -16.27 22.08
C ALA A 84 14.43 -15.91 22.57
N LEU A 85 13.52 -16.89 22.58
CA LEU A 85 12.12 -16.67 22.95
C LEU A 85 11.96 -16.41 24.45
N ASP A 86 12.75 -17.07 25.31
CA ASP A 86 12.76 -16.83 26.76
C ASP A 86 13.18 -15.38 27.04
N ARG A 87 14.26 -14.90 26.40
CA ARG A 87 14.72 -13.51 26.54
C ARG A 87 13.67 -12.50 26.07
N VAL A 88 13.01 -12.75 24.93
CA VAL A 88 11.93 -11.87 24.44
C VAL A 88 10.76 -11.83 25.43
N ALA A 89 10.34 -12.98 25.93
CA ALA A 89 9.24 -13.07 26.89
C ALA A 89 9.58 -12.38 28.23
N ASP A 90 10.80 -12.57 28.74
CA ASP A 90 11.26 -11.97 29.99
C ASP A 90 11.37 -10.44 29.88
N GLU A 91 11.89 -9.92 28.76
CA GLU A 91 11.93 -8.49 28.52
C GLU A 91 10.52 -7.89 28.43
N PHE A 92 9.60 -8.57 27.72
CA PHE A 92 8.21 -8.10 27.63
C PHE A 92 7.53 -8.09 29.00
N LYS A 93 7.67 -9.13 29.81
CA LYS A 93 7.14 -9.19 31.16
C LYS A 93 7.74 -8.09 32.06
N THR A 94 9.06 -7.93 32.03
CA THR A 94 9.78 -6.94 32.82
C THR A 94 9.35 -5.52 32.47
N LYS A 95 9.31 -5.17 31.18
CA LYS A 95 8.88 -3.84 30.72
C LYS A 95 7.40 -3.59 31.04
N ALA A 96 6.53 -4.57 30.75
CA ALA A 96 5.10 -4.49 31.07
C ALA A 96 4.84 -4.36 32.58
N GLY A 97 5.59 -5.07 33.43
CA GLY A 97 5.50 -4.95 34.86
C GLY A 97 5.94 -3.58 35.39
N LYS A 98 6.91 -2.93 34.72
CA LYS A 98 7.41 -1.61 35.11
C LYS A 98 6.55 -0.45 34.62
N TYR A 99 6.03 -0.51 33.38
CA TYR A 99 5.41 0.62 32.70
C TYR A 99 3.94 0.40 32.34
N GLY A 100 3.40 -0.81 32.56
CA GLY A 100 2.10 -1.25 32.06
C GLY A 100 2.21 -1.95 30.72
N SER A 101 1.22 -2.79 30.38
CA SER A 101 1.24 -3.65 29.18
C SER A 101 1.37 -2.88 27.87
N GLU A 102 0.81 -1.69 27.77
CA GLU A 102 0.86 -0.85 26.57
C GLU A 102 2.26 -0.30 26.24
N THR A 103 3.28 -0.54 27.10
CA THR A 103 4.69 -0.23 26.77
C THR A 103 5.25 -1.15 25.70
N VAL A 104 4.62 -2.34 25.50
CA VAL A 104 4.95 -3.30 24.45
C VAL A 104 4.17 -2.96 23.18
N TRP A 105 4.85 -2.83 22.06
CA TRP A 105 4.23 -2.58 20.76
C TRP A 105 4.62 -3.66 19.75
N PRO A 106 3.80 -4.71 19.56
CA PRO A 106 3.93 -5.60 18.42
C PRO A 106 3.64 -4.82 17.13
N TYR A 107 4.66 -4.60 16.30
CA TYR A 107 4.61 -3.77 15.11
C TYR A 107 4.70 -4.65 13.86
N PHE A 108 3.78 -4.47 12.91
CA PHE A 108 3.76 -5.27 11.69
C PHE A 108 3.19 -4.49 10.51
N PHE A 109 3.47 -4.96 9.29
CA PHE A 109 2.76 -4.52 8.10
C PHE A 109 2.78 -5.60 7.00
N ALA A 110 2.61 -5.21 5.75
CA ALA A 110 2.27 -6.04 4.60
C ALA A 110 3.50 -6.69 3.90
N GLY A 111 4.53 -7.09 4.62
CA GLY A 111 5.62 -7.91 4.07
C GLY A 111 5.14 -9.28 3.57
N THR A 112 4.05 -9.79 4.18
CA THR A 112 3.17 -10.78 3.57
C THR A 112 1.72 -10.29 3.61
N MET A 113 0.92 -10.66 2.61
CA MET A 113 -0.52 -10.40 2.56
C MET A 113 -1.34 -11.62 3.00
N GLY A 114 -0.69 -12.73 3.31
CA GLY A 114 -1.33 -13.91 3.88
C GLY A 114 -1.97 -13.60 5.24
N ILE A 115 -3.23 -13.97 5.41
CA ILE A 115 -4.04 -13.57 6.57
C ILE A 115 -3.49 -14.15 7.86
N ILE A 116 -3.07 -15.42 7.86
CA ILE A 116 -2.58 -16.10 9.04
C ILE A 116 -1.23 -15.52 9.49
N GLN A 117 -0.29 -15.40 8.55
CA GLN A 117 1.07 -14.97 8.86
C GLN A 117 1.18 -13.46 9.11
N ARG A 118 0.29 -12.66 8.53
CA ARG A 118 0.29 -11.21 8.75
C ARG A 118 -0.46 -10.82 10.01
N ASP A 119 -1.70 -11.33 10.17
CA ASP A 119 -2.63 -10.79 11.15
C ASP A 119 -2.55 -11.50 12.51
N GLY A 120 -1.92 -12.68 12.59
CA GLY A 120 -1.79 -13.49 13.82
C GLY A 120 -1.09 -12.78 14.99
N ILE A 121 -0.23 -11.81 14.73
CA ILE A 121 0.42 -10.96 15.74
C ILE A 121 -0.60 -10.14 16.55
N GLN A 122 -1.76 -9.83 15.98
CA GLN A 122 -2.82 -9.11 16.66
C GLN A 122 -3.43 -9.94 17.79
N ARG A 123 -3.53 -11.27 17.63
CA ARG A 123 -4.00 -12.18 18.69
C ARG A 123 -3.14 -12.08 19.95
N LEU A 124 -1.81 -12.04 19.80
CA LEU A 124 -0.90 -11.82 20.93
C LEU A 124 -1.12 -10.44 21.56
N ARG A 125 -1.22 -9.42 20.73
CA ARG A 125 -1.43 -8.02 21.15
C ARG A 125 -2.72 -7.88 21.96
N HIS A 126 -3.83 -8.43 21.51
CA HIS A 126 -5.12 -8.33 22.17
C HIS A 126 -5.14 -9.14 23.46
N SER A 127 -4.65 -10.39 23.45
CA SER A 127 -4.61 -11.24 24.64
C SER A 127 -3.75 -10.66 25.77
N MET A 128 -2.69 -9.91 25.43
CA MET A 128 -1.76 -9.33 26.41
C MET A 128 -2.05 -7.85 26.72
N ARG A 129 -3.07 -7.25 26.10
CA ARG A 129 -3.38 -5.81 26.18
C ARG A 129 -2.18 -4.91 25.85
N TYR A 130 -1.39 -5.32 24.84
CA TYR A 130 -0.29 -4.53 24.33
C TYR A 130 -0.81 -3.39 23.44
N SER A 131 -0.01 -2.35 23.22
CA SER A 131 -0.39 -1.23 22.34
C SER A 131 -0.90 -1.75 21.00
N ARG A 132 -2.09 -1.29 20.61
CA ARG A 132 -2.69 -1.57 19.30
C ARG A 132 -2.06 -0.70 18.22
N GLN A 133 -2.36 -0.98 16.95
CA GLN A 133 -1.78 -0.28 15.82
C GLN A 133 -2.83 0.09 14.79
N ALA A 134 -2.84 1.34 14.36
CA ALA A 134 -3.50 1.73 13.12
C ALA A 134 -2.58 1.36 11.94
N ALA A 135 -3.02 0.43 11.09
CA ALA A 135 -2.25 -0.05 9.93
C ALA A 135 -2.50 0.87 8.71
N ASN A 136 -2.13 2.14 8.82
CA ASN A 136 -2.55 3.24 7.95
C ASN A 136 -1.46 3.77 6.99
N ILE A 137 -0.26 3.21 6.97
CA ILE A 137 0.87 3.74 6.18
C ILE A 137 0.67 3.67 4.65
N CYS A 138 -0.24 2.84 4.14
CA CYS A 138 -0.32 2.55 2.70
C CYS A 138 -1.56 3.14 2.02
N THR A 139 -2.76 2.69 2.38
CA THR A 139 -3.98 2.94 1.60
C THR A 139 -5.05 3.72 2.34
N GLU A 140 -4.77 4.21 3.54
CA GLU A 140 -5.77 4.81 4.42
C GLU A 140 -6.50 5.99 3.75
N LEU A 141 -5.75 6.90 3.13
CA LEU A 141 -6.35 8.08 2.51
C LEU A 141 -7.22 7.71 1.30
N VAL A 142 -6.76 6.79 0.44
CA VAL A 142 -7.56 6.31 -0.70
C VAL A 142 -8.83 5.61 -0.21
N GLN A 143 -8.69 4.75 0.81
CA GLN A 143 -9.83 4.04 1.39
C GLN A 143 -10.88 5.01 1.94
N ASN A 144 -10.43 5.99 2.73
CA ASN A 144 -11.35 6.98 3.30
C ASN A 144 -12.01 7.83 2.21
N GLY A 145 -11.28 8.20 1.16
CA GLY A 145 -11.85 8.93 0.02
C GLY A 145 -12.92 8.14 -0.71
N TRP A 146 -12.69 6.85 -0.94
CA TRP A 146 -13.68 5.96 -1.53
C TRP A 146 -14.91 5.75 -0.63
N ILE A 147 -14.68 5.50 0.68
CA ILE A 147 -15.77 5.31 1.65
C ILE A 147 -16.62 6.59 1.78
N GLY A 148 -15.99 7.77 1.73
CA GLY A 148 -16.69 9.05 1.79
C GLY A 148 -17.77 9.22 0.72
N GLY A 149 -17.58 8.64 -0.46
CA GLY A 149 -18.57 8.63 -1.54
C GLY A 149 -19.36 7.33 -1.65
N ALA A 150 -18.68 6.20 -1.80
CA ALA A 150 -19.27 4.91 -2.11
C ALA A 150 -19.63 4.05 -0.89
N GLY A 151 -19.21 4.41 0.31
CA GLY A 151 -19.58 3.76 1.57
C GLY A 151 -18.75 2.52 1.95
N GLY A 152 -18.19 1.79 1.01
CA GLY A 152 -17.38 0.59 1.27
C GLY A 152 -16.47 0.19 0.13
N PRO A 153 -15.34 -0.50 0.40
CA PRO A 153 -14.35 -0.88 -0.62
C PRO A 153 -14.87 -2.05 -1.49
N MET A 154 -15.74 -1.73 -2.44
CA MET A 154 -16.31 -2.58 -3.49
C MET A 154 -16.47 -1.75 -4.77
N GLY A 155 -16.56 -2.40 -5.93
CA GLY A 155 -16.82 -1.76 -7.22
C GLY A 155 -16.85 -2.79 -8.35
N PRO A 156 -16.99 -2.34 -9.61
CA PRO A 156 -16.99 -3.20 -10.80
C PRO A 156 -15.79 -4.13 -10.85
N ASP A 157 -15.99 -5.36 -11.34
CA ASP A 157 -14.91 -6.33 -11.47
C ASP A 157 -13.77 -5.79 -12.34
N PRO A 158 -12.51 -5.82 -11.88
CA PRO A 158 -11.38 -5.38 -12.70
C PRO A 158 -11.18 -6.15 -14.00
N ARG A 159 -11.75 -7.36 -14.15
CA ARG A 159 -11.76 -8.10 -15.41
C ARG A 159 -12.63 -7.42 -16.48
N GLU A 160 -13.61 -6.62 -16.06
CA GLU A 160 -14.49 -5.84 -16.94
C GLU A 160 -13.75 -4.72 -17.68
N LEU A 161 -12.53 -4.37 -17.29
CA LEU A 161 -11.66 -3.53 -18.11
C LEU A 161 -11.54 -4.00 -19.54
N ALA A 162 -11.68 -5.32 -19.78
CA ALA A 162 -11.69 -5.90 -21.13
C ALA A 162 -12.95 -5.53 -21.95
N GLU A 163 -14.01 -5.07 -21.31
CA GLU A 163 -15.29 -4.66 -21.93
C GLU A 163 -15.43 -3.14 -22.05
N SER A 164 -14.42 -2.37 -21.62
CA SER A 164 -14.43 -0.90 -21.67
C SER A 164 -14.14 -0.37 -23.07
N ASP A 165 -14.65 0.83 -23.36
CA ASP A 165 -14.33 1.60 -24.57
C ASP A 165 -13.40 2.77 -24.27
N LEU A 166 -13.46 3.30 -23.03
CA LEU A 166 -12.51 4.28 -22.49
C LEU A 166 -12.01 3.82 -21.13
N ILE A 167 -10.70 3.74 -20.97
CA ILE A 167 -10.05 3.34 -19.72
C ILE A 167 -9.21 4.50 -19.21
N ILE A 168 -9.46 4.95 -17.99
CA ILE A 168 -8.69 5.99 -17.32
C ILE A 168 -7.94 5.37 -16.15
N VAL A 169 -6.60 5.30 -16.23
CA VAL A 169 -5.74 4.93 -15.11
C VAL A 169 -5.30 6.21 -14.44
N TRP A 170 -5.76 6.43 -13.22
CA TRP A 170 -5.52 7.67 -12.50
C TRP A 170 -4.73 7.44 -11.21
N GLY A 171 -3.54 8.04 -11.09
CA GLY A 171 -2.65 7.92 -9.93
C GLY A 171 -2.11 6.50 -9.73
N GLY A 172 -1.84 5.78 -10.81
CA GLY A 172 -1.36 4.40 -10.77
C GLY A 172 -0.47 3.98 -11.93
N ASN A 173 0.47 3.06 -11.67
CA ASN A 173 1.42 2.56 -12.66
C ASN A 173 1.34 1.02 -12.77
N PRO A 174 0.26 0.45 -13.35
CA PRO A 174 0.08 -1.00 -13.44
C PRO A 174 1.17 -1.73 -14.23
N VAL A 175 1.84 -1.12 -15.21
CA VAL A 175 2.99 -1.73 -15.92
C VAL A 175 4.11 -2.13 -14.95
N SER A 176 4.33 -1.36 -13.88
CA SER A 176 5.38 -1.64 -12.88
C SER A 176 4.86 -2.34 -11.64
N THR A 177 3.57 -2.18 -11.28
CA THR A 177 3.02 -2.60 -9.98
C THR A 177 1.92 -3.65 -10.08
N GLN A 178 0.93 -3.49 -10.95
CA GLN A 178 -0.24 -4.37 -11.08
C GLN A 178 -0.38 -4.90 -12.52
N VAL A 179 0.58 -5.71 -12.94
CA VAL A 179 0.76 -6.12 -14.36
C VAL A 179 -0.47 -6.82 -14.98
N ASN A 180 -1.30 -7.51 -14.18
CA ASN A 180 -2.50 -8.19 -14.66
C ASN A 180 -3.55 -7.22 -15.22
N VAL A 181 -3.69 -6.03 -14.64
CA VAL A 181 -4.57 -4.96 -15.16
C VAL A 181 -4.24 -4.64 -16.61
N MET A 182 -2.93 -4.59 -16.95
CA MET A 182 -2.50 -4.33 -18.32
C MET A 182 -2.90 -5.43 -19.31
N ALA A 183 -3.06 -6.67 -18.85
CA ALA A 183 -3.56 -7.75 -19.71
C ALA A 183 -5.03 -7.51 -20.11
N HIS A 184 -5.87 -7.09 -19.17
CA HIS A 184 -7.28 -6.75 -19.44
C HIS A 184 -7.40 -5.48 -20.30
N ILE A 185 -6.61 -4.44 -20.01
CA ILE A 185 -6.52 -3.22 -20.84
C ILE A 185 -6.09 -3.55 -22.27
N SER A 186 -5.05 -4.37 -22.45
CA SER A 186 -4.56 -4.77 -23.77
C SER A 186 -5.62 -5.55 -24.56
N ARG A 187 -6.44 -6.35 -23.87
CA ARG A 187 -7.56 -7.05 -24.48
C ARG A 187 -8.63 -6.07 -24.98
N ALA A 188 -9.06 -5.10 -24.16
CA ALA A 188 -10.00 -4.07 -24.57
C ALA A 188 -9.52 -3.29 -25.80
N ARG A 189 -8.25 -2.85 -25.78
CA ARG A 189 -7.63 -2.13 -26.90
C ARG A 189 -7.64 -2.96 -28.20
N LYS A 190 -7.31 -4.25 -28.09
CA LYS A 190 -7.23 -5.14 -29.26
C LYS A 190 -8.62 -5.53 -29.80
N GLU A 191 -9.56 -5.84 -28.93
CA GLU A 191 -10.86 -6.42 -29.30
C GLU A 191 -11.94 -5.35 -29.56
N ARG A 192 -11.82 -4.19 -28.90
CA ARG A 192 -12.82 -3.12 -28.92
C ARG A 192 -12.31 -1.78 -29.46
N GLY A 193 -10.98 -1.63 -29.62
CA GLY A 193 -10.38 -0.33 -29.96
C GLY A 193 -10.41 0.66 -28.79
N ALA A 194 -10.49 0.17 -27.55
CA ALA A 194 -10.58 1.00 -26.36
C ALA A 194 -9.39 1.97 -26.23
N LYS A 195 -9.66 3.21 -25.84
CA LYS A 195 -8.64 4.21 -25.57
C LYS A 195 -8.16 4.10 -24.13
N LEU A 196 -6.84 4.22 -23.94
CA LEU A 196 -6.20 4.31 -22.63
C LEU A 196 -5.74 5.74 -22.36
N VAL A 197 -6.26 6.36 -21.31
CA VAL A 197 -5.81 7.65 -20.80
C VAL A 197 -5.14 7.44 -19.45
N VAL A 198 -3.99 8.09 -19.24
CA VAL A 198 -3.28 8.06 -17.95
C VAL A 198 -3.21 9.47 -17.37
N ILE A 199 -3.63 9.60 -16.10
CA ILE A 199 -3.47 10.83 -15.32
C ILE A 199 -2.53 10.52 -14.16
N ASP A 200 -1.36 11.14 -14.15
CA ASP A 200 -0.31 10.88 -13.18
C ASP A 200 0.57 12.13 -13.00
N ALA A 201 1.37 12.17 -11.97
CA ALA A 201 2.27 13.29 -11.71
C ALA A 201 3.58 13.21 -12.52
N TYR A 202 3.86 12.10 -13.20
CA TYR A 202 4.98 11.93 -14.13
C TYR A 202 4.63 10.90 -15.22
N GLN A 203 5.36 10.95 -16.33
CA GLN A 203 5.22 9.97 -17.41
C GLN A 203 5.78 8.61 -16.97
N SER A 204 4.96 7.88 -16.22
CA SER A 204 5.26 6.53 -15.74
C SER A 204 5.30 5.52 -16.90
N PRO A 205 5.88 4.32 -16.73
CA PRO A 205 5.83 3.25 -17.73
C PRO A 205 4.42 2.90 -18.23
N THR A 206 3.38 3.16 -17.45
CA THR A 206 1.99 3.03 -17.93
C THR A 206 1.59 4.19 -18.82
N ALA A 207 2.03 5.40 -18.51
CA ALA A 207 1.79 6.57 -19.35
C ALA A 207 2.52 6.48 -20.70
N GLU A 208 3.69 5.82 -20.76
CA GLU A 208 4.40 5.58 -22.02
C GLU A 208 3.63 4.74 -23.06
N VAL A 209 2.68 3.90 -22.60
CA VAL A 209 1.86 3.05 -23.48
C VAL A 209 0.43 3.55 -23.64
N ALA A 210 0.10 4.71 -23.06
CA ALA A 210 -1.21 5.34 -23.14
C ALA A 210 -1.42 6.08 -24.48
N ASP A 211 -2.68 6.27 -24.86
CA ASP A 211 -3.07 7.03 -26.04
C ASP A 211 -3.07 8.56 -25.74
N ASP A 212 -3.34 8.93 -24.47
CA ASP A 212 -3.22 10.30 -23.99
C ASP A 212 -2.75 10.32 -22.52
N VAL A 213 -2.04 11.40 -22.16
CA VAL A 213 -1.46 11.59 -20.83
C VAL A 213 -1.72 13.01 -20.33
N LEU A 214 -2.26 13.12 -19.11
CA LEU A 214 -2.38 14.35 -18.36
C LEU A 214 -1.39 14.31 -17.18
N LEU A 215 -0.34 15.13 -17.24
CA LEU A 215 0.62 15.27 -16.15
C LEU A 215 0.15 16.35 -15.19
N VAL A 216 -0.22 15.97 -13.96
CA VAL A 216 -0.73 16.87 -12.93
C VAL A 216 0.37 17.26 -11.93
N GLN A 217 0.28 18.46 -11.36
CA GLN A 217 1.03 18.80 -10.16
C GLN A 217 0.63 17.82 -9.03
N PRO A 218 1.58 17.31 -8.21
CA PRO A 218 1.26 16.42 -7.10
C PRO A 218 0.24 17.04 -6.14
N GLY A 219 -0.85 16.33 -5.87
CA GLY A 219 -1.90 16.77 -4.95
C GLY A 219 -2.96 17.68 -5.58
N THR A 220 -3.05 17.78 -6.91
CA THR A 220 -4.02 18.67 -7.59
C THR A 220 -5.07 17.94 -8.42
N ASP A 221 -5.12 16.63 -8.32
CA ASP A 221 -6.05 15.76 -9.06
C ASP A 221 -7.52 16.12 -8.82
N GLY A 222 -7.86 16.58 -7.61
CA GLY A 222 -9.19 17.04 -7.25
C GLY A 222 -9.67 18.22 -8.11
N ALA A 223 -8.78 19.15 -8.47
CA ALA A 223 -9.12 20.26 -9.34
C ALA A 223 -9.47 19.78 -10.76
N VAL A 224 -8.70 18.83 -11.30
CA VAL A 224 -8.98 18.23 -12.61
C VAL A 224 -10.31 17.48 -12.59
N ALA A 225 -10.58 16.70 -11.53
CA ALA A 225 -11.82 15.96 -11.38
C ALA A 225 -13.05 16.87 -11.30
N CYS A 226 -12.98 17.98 -10.54
CA CYS A 226 -14.04 18.99 -10.46
C CYS A 226 -14.30 19.65 -11.82
N ALA A 227 -13.24 20.00 -12.55
CA ALA A 227 -13.38 20.61 -13.86
C ALA A 227 -13.98 19.64 -14.91
N ILE A 228 -13.64 18.35 -14.84
CA ILE A 228 -14.28 17.32 -15.66
C ILE A 228 -15.79 17.29 -15.37
N MET A 229 -16.19 17.21 -14.10
CA MET A 229 -17.61 17.20 -13.71
C MET A 229 -18.31 18.51 -14.09
N HIS A 230 -17.65 19.67 -13.95
CA HIS A 230 -18.17 20.96 -14.43
C HIS A 230 -18.53 20.88 -15.93
N VAL A 231 -17.64 20.35 -16.77
CA VAL A 231 -17.90 20.20 -18.21
C VAL A 231 -19.03 19.20 -18.49
N LEU A 232 -19.10 18.09 -17.74
CA LEU A 232 -20.21 17.14 -17.89
C LEU A 232 -21.56 17.79 -17.62
N PHE A 233 -21.68 18.64 -16.60
CA PHE A 233 -22.91 19.41 -16.33
C PHE A 233 -23.16 20.50 -17.38
N ARG A 234 -22.12 21.26 -17.72
CA ARG A 234 -22.23 22.41 -18.66
C ARG A 234 -22.65 21.94 -20.06
N ASP A 235 -22.06 20.86 -20.56
CA ASP A 235 -22.27 20.39 -21.93
C ASP A 235 -23.42 19.35 -22.03
N GLY A 236 -24.14 19.08 -20.92
CA GLY A 236 -25.30 18.19 -20.88
C GLY A 236 -24.98 16.69 -20.94
N PHE A 237 -23.80 16.31 -20.54
CA PHE A 237 -23.37 14.88 -20.45
C PHE A 237 -23.63 14.25 -19.08
N ALA A 238 -23.97 15.02 -18.06
CA ALA A 238 -24.29 14.52 -16.72
C ALA A 238 -25.59 13.69 -16.76
N ASP A 239 -25.59 12.49 -16.17
CA ASP A 239 -26.75 11.59 -16.15
C ASP A 239 -27.67 11.96 -14.98
N GLU A 240 -28.49 13.01 -15.16
CA GLU A 240 -29.41 13.46 -14.11
C GLU A 240 -30.40 12.37 -13.66
N PRO A 241 -31.00 11.51 -14.53
CA PRO A 241 -31.84 10.40 -14.10
C PRO A 241 -31.11 9.36 -13.23
N TYR A 242 -29.87 9.06 -13.54
CA TYR A 242 -29.04 8.18 -12.71
C TYR A 242 -28.77 8.81 -11.34
N MET A 243 -28.33 10.07 -11.34
CA MET A 243 -28.03 10.78 -10.08
C MET A 243 -29.26 10.92 -9.18
N GLU A 244 -30.44 11.21 -9.74
CA GLU A 244 -31.68 11.30 -8.97
C GLU A 244 -32.01 10.00 -8.24
N LYS A 245 -31.68 8.87 -8.86
CA LYS A 245 -31.98 7.54 -8.29
C LYS A 245 -30.91 7.04 -7.31
N TYR A 246 -29.64 7.27 -7.62
CA TYR A 246 -28.53 6.58 -6.96
C TYR A 246 -27.58 7.48 -6.19
N THR A 247 -27.79 8.80 -6.16
CA THR A 247 -26.90 9.72 -5.45
C THR A 247 -27.65 10.69 -4.55
N ASP A 248 -26.97 11.24 -3.56
CA ASP A 248 -27.46 12.30 -2.70
C ASP A 248 -26.82 13.65 -3.07
N ASN A 249 -27.55 14.74 -2.93
CA ASN A 249 -27.05 16.13 -3.04
C ASN A 249 -26.41 16.49 -4.40
N TRP A 250 -26.88 15.91 -5.51
CA TRP A 250 -26.27 16.17 -6.82
C TRP A 250 -26.58 17.59 -7.35
N ARG A 251 -27.70 18.22 -6.94
CA ARG A 251 -28.03 19.58 -7.34
C ARG A 251 -27.12 20.59 -6.66
N GLU A 252 -26.83 20.38 -5.40
CA GLU A 252 -25.90 21.18 -4.62
C GLU A 252 -24.46 20.99 -5.15
N LEU A 253 -24.09 19.76 -5.57
CA LEU A 253 -22.83 19.54 -6.28
C LEU A 253 -22.76 20.33 -7.58
N LYS A 254 -23.83 20.31 -8.41
CA LYS A 254 -23.90 21.06 -9.67
C LYS A 254 -23.69 22.56 -9.43
N GLU A 255 -24.30 23.12 -8.37
CA GLU A 255 -24.11 24.51 -7.98
C GLU A 255 -22.68 24.77 -7.50
N HIS A 256 -22.15 23.92 -6.62
CA HIS A 256 -20.79 24.03 -6.10
C HIS A 256 -19.72 24.01 -7.22
N LEU A 257 -19.95 23.28 -8.30
CA LEU A 257 -19.00 23.15 -9.41
C LEU A 257 -19.06 24.29 -10.44
N GLN A 258 -19.94 25.29 -10.30
CA GLN A 258 -20.11 26.33 -11.33
C GLN A 258 -18.85 27.15 -11.60
N ASP A 259 -18.03 27.40 -10.59
CA ASP A 259 -16.77 28.14 -10.67
C ASP A 259 -15.53 27.23 -10.87
N LYS A 260 -15.70 25.93 -10.82
CA LYS A 260 -14.60 24.93 -10.97
C LYS A 260 -14.34 24.65 -12.46
N THR A 261 -14.08 25.70 -13.23
CA THR A 261 -13.90 25.61 -14.68
C THR A 261 -12.58 24.94 -15.08
N PRO A 262 -12.42 24.44 -16.33
CA PRO A 262 -11.14 23.96 -16.84
C PRO A 262 -9.99 24.97 -16.72
N VAL A 263 -10.28 26.28 -16.88
CA VAL A 263 -9.29 27.36 -16.70
C VAL A 263 -8.84 27.48 -15.22
N TRP A 264 -9.78 27.31 -14.28
CA TRP A 264 -9.45 27.25 -12.85
C TRP A 264 -8.55 26.05 -12.54
N ALA A 265 -8.89 24.86 -13.07
CA ALA A 265 -8.10 23.64 -12.85
C ALA A 265 -6.71 23.71 -13.51
N GLU A 266 -6.57 24.32 -14.69
CA GLU A 266 -5.27 24.54 -15.36
C GLU A 266 -4.31 25.33 -14.48
N LYS A 267 -4.79 26.41 -13.83
CA LYS A 267 -3.98 27.23 -12.93
C LYS A 267 -3.44 26.46 -11.73
N ILE A 268 -4.19 25.47 -11.25
CA ILE A 268 -3.83 24.66 -10.08
C ILE A 268 -2.97 23.47 -10.49
N SER A 269 -3.39 22.75 -11.52
CA SER A 269 -2.81 21.44 -11.88
C SER A 269 -1.69 21.51 -12.92
N GLY A 270 -1.59 22.61 -13.67
CA GLY A 270 -0.71 22.73 -14.81
C GLY A 270 -1.17 21.94 -16.05
N VAL A 271 -2.32 21.27 -16.00
CA VAL A 271 -2.92 20.59 -17.16
C VAL A 271 -3.72 21.59 -17.96
N SER A 272 -3.47 21.72 -19.28
CA SER A 272 -4.17 22.70 -20.11
C SER A 272 -5.70 22.49 -20.11
N CYS A 273 -6.45 23.60 -20.10
CA CYS A 273 -7.91 23.57 -20.11
C CYS A 273 -8.45 22.80 -21.32
N GLN A 274 -7.77 22.85 -22.47
CA GLN A 274 -8.14 22.11 -23.69
C GLN A 274 -8.08 20.60 -23.48
N LYS A 275 -7.04 20.08 -22.79
CA LYS A 275 -6.94 18.65 -22.48
C LYS A 275 -8.02 18.21 -21.49
N ILE A 276 -8.29 19.02 -20.48
CA ILE A 276 -9.36 18.74 -19.50
C ILE A 276 -10.72 18.68 -20.19
N GLU A 277 -11.03 19.66 -21.04
CA GLU A 277 -12.28 19.68 -21.81
C GLU A 277 -12.41 18.51 -22.78
N ALA A 278 -11.32 18.17 -23.48
CA ALA A 278 -11.33 17.04 -24.40
C ALA A 278 -11.63 15.72 -23.69
N LEU A 279 -10.97 15.47 -22.56
CA LEU A 279 -11.21 14.27 -21.75
C LEU A 279 -12.62 14.25 -21.17
N ALA A 280 -13.11 15.38 -20.65
CA ALA A 280 -14.46 15.46 -20.08
C ALA A 280 -15.54 15.14 -21.14
N ARG A 281 -15.41 15.68 -22.36
CA ARG A 281 -16.32 15.36 -23.47
C ARG A 281 -16.20 13.92 -23.94
N GLU A 282 -15.01 13.34 -23.89
CA GLU A 282 -14.80 11.93 -24.21
C GLU A 282 -15.50 11.02 -23.19
N ILE A 283 -15.35 11.31 -21.90
CA ILE A 283 -16.10 10.63 -20.82
C ILE A 283 -17.60 10.74 -21.04
N GLY A 284 -18.09 11.96 -21.33
CA GLY A 284 -19.51 12.21 -21.54
C GLY A 284 -20.13 11.50 -22.75
N LYS A 285 -19.32 11.17 -23.75
CA LYS A 285 -19.75 10.43 -24.97
C LYS A 285 -19.56 8.93 -24.87
N THR A 286 -18.90 8.42 -23.82
CA THR A 286 -18.52 7.02 -23.72
C THR A 286 -19.16 6.36 -22.50
N GLU A 287 -20.19 5.59 -22.72
CA GLU A 287 -20.94 4.88 -21.65
C GLU A 287 -20.03 3.94 -20.84
N ARG A 288 -19.17 3.16 -21.53
CA ARG A 288 -18.27 2.17 -20.93
C ARG A 288 -16.93 2.82 -20.58
N THR A 289 -16.99 3.86 -19.78
CA THR A 289 -15.81 4.52 -19.21
C THR A 289 -15.48 3.88 -17.88
N TYR A 290 -14.30 3.26 -17.76
CA TYR A 290 -13.79 2.64 -16.54
C TYR A 290 -12.66 3.46 -15.95
N ILE A 291 -12.83 3.96 -14.72
CA ILE A 291 -11.83 4.71 -14.00
C ILE A 291 -11.12 3.77 -13.01
N ARG A 292 -9.87 3.40 -13.30
CA ARG A 292 -9.02 2.63 -12.38
C ARG A 292 -8.24 3.58 -11.47
N ILE A 293 -8.73 3.76 -10.25
CA ILE A 293 -8.11 4.61 -9.23
C ILE A 293 -6.89 3.88 -8.64
N GLY A 294 -5.72 4.52 -8.74
CA GLY A 294 -4.46 4.00 -8.21
C GLY A 294 -4.23 4.37 -6.74
N TYR A 295 -3.13 3.89 -6.17
CA TYR A 295 -2.76 4.18 -4.77
C TYR A 295 -1.89 5.44 -4.62
N GLY A 296 -1.55 6.10 -5.72
CA GLY A 296 -0.82 7.38 -5.72
C GLY A 296 -1.51 8.47 -4.90
N PHE A 297 -2.84 8.50 -4.92
CA PHE A 297 -3.64 9.42 -4.12
C PHE A 297 -3.39 9.33 -2.61
N ALA A 298 -3.07 8.13 -2.09
CA ALA A 298 -2.75 7.97 -0.67
C ALA A 298 -1.46 8.67 -0.24
N ARG A 299 -0.75 9.32 -1.17
CA ARG A 299 0.58 9.90 -0.93
C ARG A 299 0.55 11.41 -0.68
N SER A 300 -0.62 12.04 -0.66
CA SER A 300 -0.81 13.47 -0.38
C SER A 300 -1.82 13.69 0.73
N ARG A 301 -1.67 14.77 1.53
CA ARG A 301 -2.59 15.10 2.65
C ARG A 301 -4.04 15.22 2.21
N ASN A 302 -4.28 15.77 1.03
CA ASN A 302 -5.62 15.89 0.45
C ASN A 302 -6.08 14.65 -0.33
N GLY A 303 -5.37 13.53 -0.24
CA GLY A 303 -5.62 12.33 -1.05
C GLY A 303 -7.03 11.75 -0.91
N ALA A 304 -7.63 11.84 0.27
CA ALA A 304 -9.00 11.37 0.48
C ALA A 304 -10.01 12.22 -0.31
N SER A 305 -9.92 13.55 -0.25
CA SER A 305 -10.83 14.44 -1.04
C SER A 305 -10.63 14.27 -2.53
N GLN A 306 -9.40 14.03 -2.99
CA GLN A 306 -9.11 13.77 -4.40
C GLN A 306 -9.76 12.47 -4.89
N VAL A 307 -9.66 11.38 -4.14
CA VAL A 307 -10.30 10.09 -4.51
C VAL A 307 -11.82 10.25 -4.54
N HIS A 308 -12.38 10.96 -3.56
CA HIS A 308 -13.81 11.27 -3.56
C HIS A 308 -14.24 12.03 -4.81
N ALA A 309 -13.48 13.06 -5.21
CA ALA A 309 -13.75 13.82 -6.43
C ALA A 309 -13.64 12.96 -7.71
N VAL A 310 -12.61 12.10 -7.81
CA VAL A 310 -12.42 11.22 -8.97
C VAL A 310 -13.51 10.15 -9.05
N ALA A 311 -13.92 9.55 -7.93
CA ALA A 311 -15.00 8.58 -7.89
C ALA A 311 -16.35 9.21 -8.27
N SER A 312 -16.56 10.49 -7.91
CA SER A 312 -17.76 11.25 -8.24
C SER A 312 -17.97 11.42 -9.76
N ILE A 313 -16.91 11.41 -10.57
CA ILE A 313 -17.03 11.50 -12.04
C ILE A 313 -17.89 10.34 -12.58
N ALA A 314 -17.63 9.10 -12.13
CA ALA A 314 -18.40 7.95 -12.59
C ALA A 314 -19.87 7.98 -12.13
N ALA A 315 -20.16 8.61 -11.00
CA ALA A 315 -21.51 8.81 -10.51
C ALA A 315 -22.24 9.94 -11.29
N VAL A 316 -21.54 11.03 -11.62
CA VAL A 316 -22.10 12.11 -12.46
C VAL A 316 -22.37 11.65 -13.88
N GLY A 317 -21.45 10.86 -14.47
CA GLY A 317 -21.59 10.30 -15.82
C GLY A 317 -22.53 9.08 -15.92
N GLY A 318 -23.02 8.54 -14.79
CA GLY A 318 -23.86 7.33 -14.76
C GLY A 318 -23.14 6.06 -15.25
N ASN A 319 -21.81 6.06 -15.28
CA ASN A 319 -20.99 4.99 -15.87
C ASN A 319 -21.13 3.65 -15.14
N PHE A 320 -21.55 3.63 -13.88
CA PHE A 320 -21.82 2.39 -13.13
C PHE A 320 -22.97 1.54 -13.71
N ARG A 321 -23.79 2.07 -14.62
CA ARG A 321 -24.85 1.27 -15.27
C ARG A 321 -24.35 0.28 -16.30
N PHE A 322 -23.11 0.41 -16.76
CA PHE A 322 -22.62 -0.29 -17.94
C PHE A 322 -21.54 -1.30 -17.59
N LEU A 323 -21.62 -2.50 -18.16
CA LEU A 323 -20.53 -3.47 -18.11
C LEU A 323 -19.28 -2.87 -18.74
N GLY A 324 -18.17 -2.88 -18.01
CA GLY A 324 -16.93 -2.19 -18.41
C GLY A 324 -16.94 -0.70 -18.15
N GLY A 325 -17.87 -0.20 -17.34
CA GLY A 325 -17.94 1.18 -16.88
C GLY A 325 -17.83 1.32 -15.35
N GLY A 326 -17.80 2.56 -14.87
CA GLY A 326 -17.74 2.90 -13.46
C GLY A 326 -16.34 3.27 -12.96
N ALA A 327 -16.15 3.21 -11.67
CA ALA A 327 -14.87 3.45 -11.01
C ALA A 327 -14.52 2.29 -10.09
N PHE A 328 -13.23 2.01 -9.92
CA PHE A 328 -12.75 0.94 -9.07
C PHE A 328 -11.44 1.30 -8.38
N TRP A 329 -11.39 1.06 -7.08
CA TRP A 329 -10.16 1.12 -6.29
C TRP A 329 -9.83 -0.23 -5.65
N SER A 330 -10.73 -0.80 -4.84
CA SER A 330 -10.54 -2.06 -4.10
C SER A 330 -11.89 -2.72 -3.80
N ASN A 331 -11.84 -4.03 -3.53
CA ASN A 331 -13.03 -4.88 -3.33
C ASN A 331 -12.96 -5.66 -2.00
N ARG A 332 -12.22 -5.18 -1.00
CA ARG A 332 -11.96 -5.96 0.22
C ARG A 332 -13.20 -6.36 1.02
N ILE A 333 -14.31 -5.64 0.91
CA ILE A 333 -15.55 -5.94 1.63
C ILE A 333 -16.21 -7.26 1.18
N VAL A 334 -15.98 -7.69 -0.08
CA VAL A 334 -16.66 -8.90 -0.62
C VAL A 334 -16.19 -10.20 0.01
N TYR A 335 -15.07 -10.21 0.72
CA TYR A 335 -14.54 -11.42 1.36
C TYR A 335 -15.20 -11.75 2.71
N HIS A 336 -15.90 -10.84 3.35
CA HIS A 336 -16.68 -11.03 4.58
C HIS A 336 -15.97 -11.79 5.71
N TRP A 337 -14.67 -11.52 5.92
CA TRP A 337 -13.86 -12.27 6.87
C TRP A 337 -14.34 -12.16 8.32
N ASN A 338 -14.53 -13.30 8.96
CA ASN A 338 -14.51 -13.40 10.41
C ASN A 338 -13.07 -13.73 10.86
N LYS A 339 -12.36 -12.72 11.34
CA LYS A 339 -10.97 -12.87 11.79
C LYS A 339 -10.83 -13.08 13.29
N THR A 340 -11.90 -13.38 14.01
CA THR A 340 -11.89 -13.50 15.48
C THR A 340 -10.83 -14.46 15.94
N VAL A 341 -10.73 -15.66 15.33
CA VAL A 341 -9.75 -16.67 15.73
C VAL A 341 -8.32 -16.30 15.34
N VAL A 342 -8.12 -15.55 14.25
CA VAL A 342 -6.79 -15.11 13.79
C VAL A 342 -6.27 -13.94 14.62
N GLU A 343 -7.11 -12.94 14.81
CA GLU A 343 -6.73 -11.67 15.44
C GLU A 343 -7.04 -11.62 16.95
N GLY A 344 -7.83 -12.56 17.50
CA GLY A 344 -8.26 -12.53 18.91
C GLY A 344 -9.20 -11.34 19.19
N LEU A 345 -10.21 -11.13 18.33
CA LEU A 345 -11.11 -9.99 18.47
C LEU A 345 -12.06 -10.12 19.67
N ASP A 346 -12.33 -11.34 20.11
CA ASP A 346 -13.14 -11.69 21.29
C ASP A 346 -12.44 -11.35 22.63
N VAL A 347 -11.13 -11.21 22.64
CA VAL A 347 -10.32 -10.80 23.82
C VAL A 347 -9.77 -9.38 23.69
N LEU A 348 -10.16 -8.65 22.66
CA LEU A 348 -9.73 -7.28 22.44
C LEU A 348 -10.33 -6.34 23.49
N ASP A 349 -9.48 -5.64 24.23
CA ASP A 349 -9.89 -4.56 25.12
C ASP A 349 -9.96 -3.23 24.34
N PRO A 350 -11.16 -2.65 24.15
CA PRO A 350 -11.34 -1.45 23.33
C PRO A 350 -10.65 -0.21 23.89
N ILE A 351 -10.35 -0.16 25.19
CA ILE A 351 -9.68 0.99 25.83
C ILE A 351 -8.16 0.99 25.60
N THR A 352 -7.57 -0.14 25.19
CA THR A 352 -6.15 -0.20 24.85
C THR A 352 -5.82 0.81 23.75
N ARG A 353 -4.79 1.64 23.95
CA ARG A 353 -4.41 2.69 23.00
C ARG A 353 -4.07 2.14 21.61
N ILE A 354 -4.35 2.96 20.60
CA ILE A 354 -3.99 2.68 19.21
C ILE A 354 -2.87 3.63 18.79
N LEU A 355 -1.71 3.11 18.44
CA LEU A 355 -0.58 3.89 17.92
C LEU A 355 -0.63 3.93 16.39
N ASP A 356 -0.36 5.10 15.83
CA ASP A 356 -0.27 5.29 14.38
C ASP A 356 1.09 4.76 13.89
N MET A 357 1.06 3.72 13.05
CA MET A 357 2.29 3.11 12.56
C MET A 357 3.10 4.03 11.63
N SER A 358 2.45 4.97 10.95
CA SER A 358 3.13 5.93 10.09
C SER A 358 3.92 6.97 10.90
N ARG A 359 3.60 7.09 12.20
CA ARG A 359 4.26 7.97 13.17
C ARG A 359 5.20 7.22 14.12
N ILE A 360 5.77 6.10 13.70
CA ILE A 360 6.70 5.32 14.54
C ILE A 360 7.87 6.16 15.08
N GLY A 361 8.45 7.06 14.28
CA GLY A 361 9.50 7.99 14.72
C GLY A 361 9.04 8.88 15.89
N PRO A 362 7.97 9.68 15.74
CA PRO A 362 7.32 10.43 16.82
C PRO A 362 6.97 9.59 18.05
N VAL A 363 6.38 8.40 17.89
CA VAL A 363 6.07 7.49 19.01
C VAL A 363 7.32 7.09 19.79
N LEU A 364 8.37 6.66 19.11
CA LEU A 364 9.60 6.21 19.74
C LEU A 364 10.47 7.34 20.29
N THR A 365 10.23 8.58 19.89
CA THR A 365 10.90 9.77 20.44
C THR A 365 10.02 10.57 21.41
N PHE A 366 8.92 9.96 21.89
CA PHE A 366 8.06 10.45 22.97
C PHE A 366 7.31 11.76 22.66
N GLU A 367 6.86 11.96 21.44
CA GLU A 367 5.93 13.04 21.13
C GLU A 367 4.57 12.77 21.79
N ASP A 368 4.12 13.66 22.67
CA ASP A 368 2.91 13.46 23.51
C ASP A 368 1.67 13.05 22.72
N GLU A 369 1.43 13.72 21.61
CA GLU A 369 0.31 13.40 20.73
C GLU A 369 0.44 12.00 20.11
N ALA A 370 1.65 11.61 19.71
CA ALA A 370 1.91 10.32 19.06
C ALA A 370 1.81 9.16 20.06
N VAL A 371 2.27 9.33 21.30
CA VAL A 371 2.16 8.30 22.36
C VAL A 371 0.75 8.17 22.96
N ARG A 372 -0.19 9.04 22.56
CA ARG A 372 -1.60 8.95 22.97
C ARG A 372 -1.79 8.93 24.50
N LYS A 373 -1.01 9.70 25.24
CA LYS A 373 -1.03 9.78 26.72
C LYS A 373 -0.78 8.45 27.44
N GLY A 374 -0.23 7.44 26.75
CA GLY A 374 0.13 6.14 27.32
C GLY A 374 1.60 6.08 27.76
N PRO A 375 2.06 4.93 28.27
CA PRO A 375 3.47 4.74 28.66
C PRO A 375 4.41 4.84 27.45
N PRO A 376 5.71 5.13 27.65
CA PRO A 376 6.70 5.05 26.59
C PRO A 376 6.73 3.65 25.99
N VAL A 377 6.91 3.52 24.68
CA VAL A 377 7.21 2.22 24.06
C VAL A 377 8.64 1.84 24.39
N THR A 378 8.81 0.75 25.15
CA THR A 378 10.13 0.24 25.58
C THR A 378 10.39 -1.21 25.15
N ALA A 379 9.43 -1.87 24.52
CA ALA A 379 9.62 -3.20 23.92
C ALA A 379 8.83 -3.33 22.61
N MET A 380 9.44 -3.95 21.61
CA MET A 380 8.81 -4.18 20.30
C MET A 380 9.12 -5.58 19.78
N LEU A 381 8.12 -6.20 19.13
CA LEU A 381 8.28 -7.29 18.18
C LEU A 381 7.93 -6.75 16.79
N VAL A 382 8.87 -6.77 15.85
CA VAL A 382 8.64 -6.33 14.47
C VAL A 382 8.52 -7.54 13.56
N GLN A 383 7.41 -7.65 12.82
CA GLN A 383 7.17 -8.68 11.81
C GLN A 383 6.71 -8.07 10.48
N ASN A 384 7.09 -8.67 9.37
CA ASN A 384 6.60 -8.33 8.02
C ASN A 384 6.85 -6.86 7.59
N THR A 385 7.85 -6.18 8.14
CA THR A 385 8.14 -4.79 7.77
C THR A 385 9.54 -4.36 8.19
N ASN A 386 10.07 -3.33 7.52
CA ASN A 386 11.39 -2.74 7.76
C ASN A 386 11.27 -1.23 8.01
N PRO A 387 10.71 -0.80 9.17
CA PRO A 387 10.41 0.61 9.43
C PRO A 387 11.63 1.54 9.36
N ALA A 388 12.83 1.07 9.65
CA ALA A 388 14.06 1.88 9.53
C ALA A 388 14.38 2.35 8.10
N ALA A 389 13.72 1.78 7.08
CA ALA A 389 13.85 2.20 5.69
C ALA A 389 12.54 2.69 5.08
N VAL A 390 11.38 2.11 5.48
CA VAL A 390 10.09 2.40 4.80
C VAL A 390 9.24 3.46 5.51
N ALA A 391 9.45 3.72 6.79
CA ALA A 391 8.65 4.70 7.51
C ALA A 391 9.11 6.14 7.19
N PRO A 392 8.19 7.13 7.21
CA PRO A 392 8.55 8.54 7.04
C PRO A 392 9.39 9.04 8.22
N ASP A 393 10.12 10.15 8.02
CA ASP A 393 11.02 10.74 9.01
C ASP A 393 12.07 9.71 9.51
N THR A 394 12.80 9.15 8.56
CA THR A 394 13.80 8.09 8.83
C THR A 394 14.79 8.47 9.92
N ASN A 395 15.22 9.73 9.99
CA ASN A 395 16.15 10.20 11.04
C ASN A 395 15.57 9.99 12.45
N ARG A 396 14.30 10.33 12.62
CA ARG A 396 13.59 10.18 13.90
C ARG A 396 13.29 8.72 14.21
N VAL A 397 12.96 7.91 13.19
CA VAL A 397 12.80 6.46 13.33
C VAL A 397 14.10 5.82 13.81
N LEU A 398 15.23 6.12 13.17
CA LEU A 398 16.53 5.58 13.55
C LEU A 398 16.94 6.02 14.95
N LYS A 399 16.69 7.30 15.32
CA LYS A 399 16.92 7.80 16.68
C LYS A 399 16.11 6.99 17.71
N GLY A 400 14.84 6.73 17.42
CA GLY A 400 13.96 5.94 18.30
C GLY A 400 14.38 4.49 18.45
N LEU A 401 14.68 3.82 17.34
CA LEU A 401 15.10 2.40 17.32
C LEU A 401 16.47 2.16 17.95
N LYS A 402 17.36 3.17 17.98
CA LYS A 402 18.70 3.10 18.60
C LYS A 402 18.70 3.33 20.12
N ARG A 403 17.57 3.65 20.73
CA ARG A 403 17.48 3.86 22.18
C ARG A 403 17.92 2.61 22.96
N ASP A 404 18.73 2.79 24.00
CA ASP A 404 19.21 1.70 24.86
C ASP A 404 18.10 1.10 25.75
N ASP A 405 17.10 1.90 26.12
CA ASP A 405 15.96 1.46 26.92
C ASP A 405 14.88 0.74 26.11
N LEU A 406 14.96 0.75 24.77
CA LEU A 406 14.07 0.01 23.87
C LEU A 406 14.62 -1.39 23.60
N PHE A 407 13.93 -2.41 24.07
CA PHE A 407 14.18 -3.79 23.63
C PHE A 407 13.49 -4.05 22.27
N LEU A 408 14.26 -4.47 21.27
CA LEU A 408 13.80 -4.69 19.90
C LEU A 408 14.04 -6.13 19.45
N CYS A 409 12.99 -6.90 19.25
CA CYS A 409 13.00 -8.20 18.59
C CYS A 409 12.49 -8.04 17.15
N VAL A 410 13.22 -8.58 16.15
CA VAL A 410 12.85 -8.52 14.74
C VAL A 410 12.78 -9.92 14.16
N HIS A 411 11.63 -10.31 13.60
CA HIS A 411 11.44 -11.58 12.92
C HIS A 411 11.50 -11.33 11.41
N GLU A 412 12.59 -11.74 10.76
CA GLU A 412 12.94 -11.29 9.40
C GLU A 412 13.65 -12.41 8.59
N GLN A 413 13.63 -12.27 7.28
CA GLN A 413 14.26 -13.18 6.32
C GLN A 413 15.72 -12.79 6.00
N PHE A 414 16.06 -11.53 6.12
CA PHE A 414 17.37 -10.94 5.80
C PHE A 414 17.79 -9.94 6.88
N LEU A 415 19.06 -9.60 6.91
CA LEU A 415 19.59 -8.57 7.81
C LEU A 415 19.27 -7.17 7.24
N THR A 416 18.01 -6.74 7.42
CA THR A 416 17.51 -5.43 7.01
C THR A 416 18.00 -4.32 7.94
N GLU A 417 17.75 -3.04 7.59
CA GLU A 417 18.10 -1.88 8.41
C GLU A 417 17.48 -1.96 9.81
N THR A 418 16.25 -2.43 9.92
CA THR A 418 15.59 -2.64 11.23
C THR A 418 16.22 -3.81 11.98
N ALA A 419 16.52 -4.91 11.30
CA ALA A 419 17.16 -6.08 11.91
C ALA A 419 18.55 -5.76 12.44
N GLN A 420 19.32 -4.89 11.77
CA GLN A 420 20.63 -4.44 12.25
C GLN A 420 20.59 -3.68 13.59
N LEU A 421 19.43 -3.11 13.94
CA LEU A 421 19.20 -2.39 15.19
C LEU A 421 18.60 -3.27 16.29
N ALA A 422 18.28 -4.53 15.99
CA ALA A 422 17.62 -5.45 16.93
C ALA A 422 18.54 -5.90 18.08
N ASP A 423 17.93 -6.23 19.19
CA ASP A 423 18.56 -6.96 20.30
C ASP A 423 18.51 -8.48 20.05
N ILE A 424 17.40 -8.94 19.46
CA ILE A 424 17.23 -10.33 19.00
C ILE A 424 16.65 -10.33 17.58
N ILE A 425 17.23 -11.20 16.71
CA ILE A 425 16.71 -11.47 15.38
C ILE A 425 16.24 -12.94 15.34
N LEU A 426 15.02 -13.14 14.86
CA LEU A 426 14.43 -14.46 14.65
C LEU A 426 14.37 -14.75 13.15
N PRO A 427 14.84 -15.92 12.65
CA PRO A 427 14.85 -16.23 11.23
C PRO A 427 13.45 -16.65 10.74
N ALA A 428 12.90 -15.92 9.77
CA ALA A 428 11.55 -16.14 9.24
C ALA A 428 11.54 -17.09 8.03
N THR A 429 10.47 -17.88 7.91
CA THR A 429 10.14 -18.61 6.69
C THR A 429 9.76 -17.67 5.54
N MET A 430 9.91 -18.16 4.31
CA MET A 430 9.32 -17.53 3.12
C MET A 430 7.96 -18.14 2.79
N PHE A 431 7.13 -17.44 2.00
CA PHE A 431 5.75 -17.86 1.74
C PHE A 431 5.60 -19.28 1.16
N LEU A 432 6.59 -19.79 0.46
CA LEU A 432 6.58 -21.15 -0.09
C LEU A 432 6.85 -22.25 0.96
N GLU A 433 7.15 -21.87 2.19
CA GLU A 433 7.58 -22.73 3.29
C GLU A 433 6.56 -22.84 4.42
N HIS A 434 5.39 -22.21 4.29
CA HIS A 434 4.27 -22.25 5.24
C HIS A 434 2.92 -22.20 4.55
N ASP A 435 1.86 -22.51 5.27
CA ASP A 435 0.50 -22.46 4.77
C ASP A 435 -0.10 -21.06 4.99
N ASP A 436 -0.95 -20.59 4.05
CA ASP A 436 -1.68 -19.34 4.23
C ASP A 436 -2.91 -19.21 3.32
N ILE A 437 -3.80 -18.24 3.63
CA ILE A 437 -4.92 -17.81 2.80
C ILE A 437 -4.82 -16.34 2.44
N TYR A 438 -5.36 -15.97 1.29
CA TYR A 438 -5.20 -14.64 0.71
C TYR A 438 -6.50 -14.08 0.19
N GLN A 439 -6.69 -12.79 0.45
CA GLN A 439 -7.61 -11.93 -0.28
C GLN A 439 -6.80 -11.00 -1.20
N ALA A 440 -7.41 -10.49 -2.24
CA ALA A 440 -6.81 -9.47 -3.09
C ALA A 440 -7.47 -8.10 -2.90
N GLY A 441 -6.71 -7.03 -3.14
CA GLY A 441 -7.27 -5.68 -3.23
C GLY A 441 -7.73 -5.32 -4.64
N GLY A 442 -7.28 -6.04 -5.66
CA GLY A 442 -7.48 -5.73 -7.06
C GLY A 442 -8.18 -6.81 -7.88
N HIS A 443 -8.73 -7.84 -7.26
CA HIS A 443 -9.59 -8.84 -7.91
C HIS A 443 -10.45 -9.59 -6.88
N MET A 444 -11.33 -10.49 -7.34
CA MET A 444 -12.37 -11.13 -6.53
C MET A 444 -12.09 -12.62 -6.26
N HIS A 445 -10.82 -13.05 -6.22
CA HIS A 445 -10.50 -14.43 -5.89
C HIS A 445 -10.01 -14.58 -4.45
N LEU A 446 -10.70 -15.40 -3.67
CA LEU A 446 -10.22 -15.97 -2.43
C LEU A 446 -9.25 -17.11 -2.78
N GLN A 447 -8.04 -17.07 -2.28
CA GLN A 447 -6.96 -17.98 -2.67
C GLN A 447 -6.30 -18.63 -1.45
N ILE A 448 -5.79 -19.84 -1.63
CA ILE A 448 -5.15 -20.65 -0.59
C ILE A 448 -3.95 -21.39 -1.17
N HIS A 449 -2.95 -21.63 -0.35
CA HIS A 449 -1.91 -22.60 -0.67
C HIS A 449 -1.35 -23.32 0.56
N ARG A 450 -0.80 -24.53 0.32
CA ARG A 450 0.07 -25.25 1.24
C ARG A 450 1.52 -24.91 0.97
N ALA A 451 2.38 -25.15 1.95
CA ALA A 451 3.82 -25.08 1.76
C ALA A 451 4.25 -25.91 0.53
N VAL A 452 5.00 -25.27 -0.37
CA VAL A 452 5.52 -25.92 -1.59
C VAL A 452 6.79 -26.70 -1.30
N ILE A 453 7.63 -26.19 -0.40
CA ILE A 453 8.91 -26.76 0.02
C ILE A 453 9.02 -26.76 1.55
N GLU A 454 9.89 -27.63 2.05
CA GLU A 454 10.26 -27.66 3.46
C GLU A 454 11.09 -26.41 3.80
N ALA A 455 10.77 -25.77 4.92
CA ALA A 455 11.56 -24.66 5.46
C ALA A 455 12.98 -25.10 5.85
N PRO A 456 13.99 -24.22 5.78
CA PRO A 456 15.26 -24.47 6.44
C PRO A 456 15.07 -24.78 7.93
N GLU A 457 15.87 -25.69 8.46
CA GLU A 457 15.63 -26.37 9.74
C GLU A 457 15.37 -25.42 10.92
N GLN A 458 16.05 -24.27 10.97
CA GLN A 458 15.88 -23.30 12.06
C GLN A 458 15.06 -22.07 11.71
N THR A 459 14.42 -22.00 10.53
CA THR A 459 13.48 -20.93 10.24
C THR A 459 12.08 -21.27 10.74
N ARG A 460 11.30 -20.26 11.15
CA ARG A 460 9.94 -20.46 11.69
C ARG A 460 8.96 -19.47 11.07
N SER A 461 7.71 -19.91 10.97
CA SER A 461 6.62 -19.04 10.51
C SER A 461 6.23 -18.02 11.58
N ASN A 462 5.55 -16.95 11.16
CA ASN A 462 5.05 -15.92 12.08
C ASN A 462 4.08 -16.53 13.10
N HIS A 463 3.19 -17.40 12.63
CA HIS A 463 2.23 -18.10 13.48
C HIS A 463 2.93 -18.92 14.58
N TRP A 464 3.96 -19.67 14.22
CA TRP A 464 4.73 -20.46 15.20
C TRP A 464 5.39 -19.57 16.26
N VAL A 465 6.04 -18.48 15.85
CA VAL A 465 6.71 -17.54 16.76
C VAL A 465 5.69 -16.93 17.74
N ILE A 466 4.53 -16.52 17.23
CA ILE A 466 3.47 -15.94 18.06
C ILE A 466 2.94 -16.94 19.08
N ASN A 467 2.74 -18.20 18.69
CA ASN A 467 2.28 -19.25 19.59
C ASN A 467 3.32 -19.57 20.68
N GLU A 468 4.58 -19.65 20.33
CA GLU A 468 5.66 -19.93 21.31
C GLU A 468 5.87 -18.77 22.30
N LEU A 469 5.74 -17.53 21.84
CA LEU A 469 5.74 -16.35 22.72
C LEU A 469 4.49 -16.34 23.62
N ALA A 470 3.31 -16.65 23.08
CA ALA A 470 2.08 -16.73 23.86
C ALA A 470 2.20 -17.71 25.03
N LYS A 471 2.74 -18.91 24.80
CA LYS A 471 2.99 -19.91 25.87
C LYS A 471 3.87 -19.34 26.98
N ARG A 472 5.00 -18.70 26.62
CA ARG A 472 5.95 -18.12 27.58
C ARG A 472 5.38 -16.92 28.34
N LEU A 473 4.55 -16.13 27.69
CA LEU A 473 3.88 -14.97 28.28
C LEU A 473 2.64 -15.31 29.11
N GLY A 474 2.13 -16.55 28.98
CA GLY A 474 0.88 -16.97 29.63
C GLY A 474 -0.37 -16.43 28.95
N ALA A 475 -0.28 -16.01 27.68
CA ALA A 475 -1.43 -15.56 26.90
C ALA A 475 -2.41 -16.71 26.63
N GLN A 476 -3.71 -16.44 26.74
CA GLN A 476 -4.75 -17.44 26.56
C GLN A 476 -5.67 -17.03 25.39
N HIS A 477 -5.76 -17.89 24.40
CA HIS A 477 -6.76 -17.80 23.31
C HIS A 477 -6.74 -19.12 22.51
N PRO A 478 -7.89 -19.65 22.04
CA PRO A 478 -7.91 -20.93 21.30
C PRO A 478 -6.99 -21.00 20.08
N GLY A 479 -6.86 -19.88 19.35
CA GLY A 479 -6.01 -19.80 18.16
C GLY A 479 -4.51 -20.03 18.39
N PHE A 480 -4.01 -19.99 19.65
CA PHE A 480 -2.62 -20.33 19.97
C PHE A 480 -2.35 -21.83 19.99
N GLY A 481 -3.38 -22.67 20.15
CA GLY A 481 -3.27 -24.12 20.13
C GLY A 481 -3.46 -24.76 18.75
N MET A 482 -3.84 -24.00 17.75
CA MET A 482 -4.13 -24.48 16.41
C MET A 482 -2.87 -24.49 15.52
N THR A 483 -2.79 -25.49 14.63
CA THR A 483 -1.87 -25.44 13.49
C THR A 483 -2.28 -24.37 12.50
N GLU A 484 -1.41 -23.99 11.57
CA GLU A 484 -1.74 -23.03 10.48
C GLU A 484 -2.96 -23.49 9.69
N TRP A 485 -3.01 -24.79 9.36
CA TRP A 485 -4.11 -25.35 8.57
C TRP A 485 -5.45 -25.36 9.31
N GLU A 486 -5.46 -25.74 10.58
CA GLU A 486 -6.67 -25.67 11.43
C GLU A 486 -7.16 -24.25 11.57
N LEU A 487 -6.24 -23.27 11.72
CA LEU A 487 -6.58 -21.86 11.83
C LEU A 487 -7.15 -21.32 10.49
N ILE A 488 -6.59 -21.73 9.36
CA ILE A 488 -7.13 -21.43 8.03
C ILE A 488 -8.53 -21.99 7.87
N ASP A 489 -8.71 -23.29 8.15
CA ASP A 489 -10.00 -23.97 7.98
C ASP A 489 -11.09 -23.34 8.85
N LYS A 490 -10.77 -23.10 10.12
CA LYS A 490 -11.73 -22.43 11.03
C LYS A 490 -12.05 -21.01 10.57
N THR A 491 -11.08 -20.23 10.10
CA THR A 491 -11.32 -18.87 9.59
C THR A 491 -12.24 -18.89 8.37
N LEU A 492 -12.05 -19.84 7.46
CA LEU A 492 -12.90 -20.02 6.29
C LEU A 492 -14.33 -20.39 6.68
N LEU A 493 -14.51 -21.41 7.52
CA LEU A 493 -15.82 -21.88 7.97
C LEU A 493 -16.58 -20.81 8.77
N ASP A 494 -15.92 -20.13 9.69
CA ASP A 494 -16.50 -19.03 10.48
C ASP A 494 -16.89 -17.82 9.61
N SER A 495 -16.30 -17.68 8.43
CA SER A 495 -16.62 -16.65 7.43
C SER A 495 -17.70 -17.10 6.41
N GLY A 496 -18.19 -18.33 6.53
CA GLY A 496 -19.17 -18.89 5.58
C GLY A 496 -18.58 -19.36 4.25
N TRP A 497 -17.26 -19.52 4.16
CA TRP A 497 -16.56 -20.02 2.98
C TRP A 497 -16.41 -21.55 3.02
N PRO A 498 -16.08 -22.20 1.87
CA PRO A 498 -15.75 -23.63 1.86
C PRO A 498 -14.58 -23.95 2.78
N SER A 499 -14.50 -25.21 3.24
CA SER A 499 -13.37 -25.69 4.03
C SER A 499 -12.02 -25.50 3.30
N ALA A 500 -10.93 -25.50 4.06
CA ALA A 500 -9.58 -25.34 3.51
C ALA A 500 -9.28 -26.43 2.45
N ASP A 501 -9.64 -27.69 2.71
CA ASP A 501 -9.42 -28.77 1.77
C ASP A 501 -10.24 -28.60 0.48
N ALA A 502 -11.51 -28.23 0.59
CA ALA A 502 -12.38 -27.97 -0.57
C ALA A 502 -11.89 -26.77 -1.39
N LEU A 503 -11.35 -25.74 -0.73
CA LEU A 503 -10.79 -24.59 -1.41
C LEU A 503 -9.44 -24.93 -2.08
N LEU A 504 -8.59 -25.74 -1.42
CA LEU A 504 -7.31 -26.18 -1.98
C LEU A 504 -7.49 -27.00 -3.25
N GLU A 505 -8.49 -27.90 -3.30
CA GLU A 505 -8.83 -28.67 -4.48
C GLU A 505 -9.16 -27.76 -5.66
N LYS A 506 -9.92 -26.68 -5.43
CA LYS A 506 -10.27 -25.67 -6.43
C LYS A 506 -9.15 -24.67 -6.72
N LYS A 507 -8.16 -24.52 -5.81
CA LYS A 507 -7.03 -23.56 -5.82
C LYS A 507 -7.44 -22.12 -5.50
N TRP A 508 -8.62 -21.68 -5.89
CA TRP A 508 -9.25 -20.39 -5.60
C TRP A 508 -10.77 -20.50 -5.68
N HIS A 509 -11.44 -19.55 -5.05
CA HIS A 509 -12.87 -19.35 -5.15
C HIS A 509 -13.14 -17.93 -5.64
N ASP A 510 -13.89 -17.80 -6.74
CA ASP A 510 -14.32 -16.51 -7.28
C ASP A 510 -15.52 -16.02 -6.45
N VAL A 511 -15.30 -14.94 -5.70
CA VAL A 511 -16.32 -14.34 -4.81
C VAL A 511 -16.97 -13.11 -5.44
N GLN A 512 -16.89 -12.99 -6.78
CA GLN A 512 -17.47 -11.86 -7.51
C GLN A 512 -18.97 -11.72 -7.19
N PRO A 513 -19.41 -10.55 -6.69
CA PRO A 513 -20.83 -10.25 -6.56
C PRO A 513 -21.54 -10.21 -7.90
N SER A 514 -22.89 -10.20 -7.88
CA SER A 514 -23.65 -9.98 -9.10
C SER A 514 -23.27 -8.63 -9.75
N PHE A 515 -23.54 -8.51 -11.06
CA PHE A 515 -23.35 -7.24 -11.77
C PHE A 515 -24.09 -6.08 -11.06
N ALA A 516 -25.34 -6.32 -10.69
CA ALA A 516 -26.15 -5.29 -10.03
C ALA A 516 -25.55 -4.84 -8.68
N ASP A 517 -24.96 -5.77 -7.92
CA ASP A 517 -24.36 -5.45 -6.62
C ASP A 517 -23.00 -4.74 -6.79
N SER A 518 -22.12 -5.28 -7.65
CA SER A 518 -20.79 -4.70 -7.88
C SER A 518 -20.84 -3.32 -8.55
N HIS A 519 -21.92 -3.06 -9.32
CA HIS A 519 -22.19 -1.78 -9.99
C HIS A 519 -23.16 -0.88 -9.21
N PHE A 520 -23.47 -1.24 -7.96
CA PHE A 520 -24.33 -0.47 -7.05
C PHE A 520 -25.75 -0.20 -7.56
N LEU A 521 -26.26 -1.01 -8.49
CA LEU A 521 -27.63 -0.86 -9.02
C LEU A 521 -28.71 -1.32 -8.01
N ASN A 522 -28.30 -2.08 -6.99
CA ASN A 522 -29.09 -2.42 -5.81
C ASN A 522 -28.86 -1.44 -4.65
N GLY A 523 -28.04 -0.40 -4.84
CA GLY A 523 -27.68 0.62 -3.88
C GLY A 523 -26.22 0.55 -3.45
N PHE A 524 -25.71 1.68 -2.98
CA PHE A 524 -24.37 1.81 -2.41
C PHE A 524 -24.36 1.35 -0.95
N PRO A 525 -23.25 0.81 -0.40
CA PRO A 525 -23.14 0.43 1.01
C PRO A 525 -22.97 1.64 1.95
N THR A 526 -23.79 2.67 1.74
CA THR A 526 -23.93 3.87 2.58
C THR A 526 -25.18 3.78 3.43
N SER A 527 -25.36 4.65 4.40
CA SER A 527 -26.56 4.68 5.25
C SER A 527 -27.85 5.02 4.48
N THR A 528 -27.75 5.72 3.34
CA THR A 528 -28.89 6.08 2.49
C THR A 528 -29.09 5.10 1.33
N GLY A 529 -28.16 4.18 1.10
CA GLY A 529 -28.13 3.34 -0.11
C GLY A 529 -27.70 4.09 -1.37
N ARG A 530 -27.18 5.32 -1.26
CA ARG A 530 -26.85 6.21 -2.36
C ARG A 530 -25.41 6.69 -2.28
N PHE A 531 -24.80 7.02 -3.42
CA PHE A 531 -23.49 7.66 -3.47
C PHE A 531 -23.55 9.06 -2.82
N GLN A 532 -22.61 9.37 -1.95
CA GLN A 532 -22.55 10.62 -1.20
C GLN A 532 -21.65 11.62 -1.89
N PHE A 533 -22.21 12.66 -2.54
CA PHE A 533 -21.42 13.79 -3.04
C PHE A 533 -20.96 14.72 -1.91
N SER A 534 -21.67 14.73 -0.79
CA SER A 534 -21.26 15.46 0.41
C SER A 534 -20.72 14.44 1.45
N ALA A 535 -19.41 14.31 1.53
CA ALA A 535 -18.77 13.37 2.44
C ALA A 535 -18.75 13.89 3.88
N ASP A 536 -19.16 13.03 4.83
CA ASP A 536 -19.04 13.31 6.27
C ASP A 536 -17.69 12.78 6.80
N TRP A 537 -16.64 13.54 6.59
CA TRP A 537 -15.29 13.18 7.00
C TRP A 537 -15.12 13.02 8.51
N SER A 538 -15.97 13.63 9.32
CA SER A 538 -15.91 13.53 10.78
C SER A 538 -16.16 12.11 11.29
N LYS A 539 -16.96 11.33 10.55
CA LYS A 539 -17.19 9.90 10.82
C LYS A 539 -16.01 9.01 10.48
N LEU A 540 -15.10 9.49 9.61
CA LEU A 540 -13.97 8.73 9.12
C LEU A 540 -12.69 8.99 9.91
N GLY A 541 -12.61 10.09 10.66
CA GLY A 541 -11.48 10.35 11.52
C GLY A 541 -11.41 11.75 12.12
N PRO A 542 -10.57 11.93 13.15
CA PRO A 542 -10.51 13.17 13.93
C PRO A 542 -9.99 14.38 13.15
N LEU A 543 -9.31 14.16 12.03
CA LEU A 543 -8.79 15.22 11.16
C LEU A 543 -9.74 15.56 10.00
N GLY A 544 -10.98 15.03 10.01
CA GLY A 544 -11.95 15.20 8.94
C GLY A 544 -12.29 16.67 8.61
N SER A 545 -12.28 17.56 9.62
CA SER A 545 -12.54 18.98 9.42
C SER A 545 -11.53 19.72 8.51
N LYS A 546 -10.39 19.06 8.19
CA LYS A 546 -9.38 19.58 7.27
C LYS A 546 -9.71 19.31 5.79
N LEU A 547 -10.80 18.61 5.49
CA LEU A 547 -11.20 18.23 4.13
C LEU A 547 -12.52 18.89 3.73
N PRO A 548 -12.71 19.27 2.45
CA PRO A 548 -13.96 19.84 1.94
C PRO A 548 -15.03 18.75 1.86
N ASN A 549 -16.28 19.06 2.21
CA ASN A 549 -17.36 18.09 2.17
C ASN A 549 -17.73 17.68 0.74
N TYR A 550 -17.81 18.62 -0.19
CA TYR A 550 -18.01 18.37 -1.62
C TYR A 550 -16.67 18.14 -2.33
N PRO A 551 -16.67 17.47 -3.51
CA PRO A 551 -15.50 17.44 -4.39
C PRO A 551 -14.92 18.84 -4.63
N ASP A 552 -13.68 19.04 -4.23
CA ASP A 552 -12.96 20.31 -4.43
C ASP A 552 -11.45 20.07 -4.42
N HIS A 553 -10.69 21.09 -4.81
CA HIS A 553 -9.28 21.17 -4.51
C HIS A 553 -9.09 21.62 -3.06
N CYS A 554 -8.31 20.87 -2.31
CA CYS A 554 -7.95 21.20 -0.92
C CYS A 554 -6.45 21.53 -0.87
N ASP A 555 -6.13 22.75 -0.47
CA ASP A 555 -4.78 23.33 -0.50
C ASP A 555 -3.99 23.06 0.81
N ASN A 556 -4.26 21.93 1.47
CA ASN A 556 -3.57 21.51 2.69
C ASN A 556 -2.31 20.66 2.40
N ILE A 557 -1.67 20.88 1.26
CA ILE A 557 -0.48 20.18 0.79
C ILE A 557 0.78 21.01 1.00
N ASP A 558 1.96 20.35 1.02
CA ASP A 558 3.26 21.02 1.09
C ASP A 558 3.63 21.59 -0.29
N SER A 559 3.11 22.79 -0.58
CA SER A 559 3.30 23.45 -1.87
C SER A 559 4.74 23.93 -2.08
N ALA A 560 5.17 23.97 -3.36
CA ALA A 560 6.47 24.55 -3.71
C ALA A 560 6.54 26.03 -3.34
N THR A 561 7.69 26.47 -2.82
CA THR A 561 7.99 27.86 -2.43
C THR A 561 9.26 28.35 -3.09
N ALA A 562 9.60 29.62 -2.95
CA ALA A 562 10.87 30.14 -3.46
C ALA A 562 12.09 29.44 -2.82
N GLU A 563 11.98 28.99 -1.57
CA GLU A 563 13.05 28.30 -0.83
C GLU A 563 13.09 26.80 -1.15
N LYS A 564 11.95 26.19 -1.41
CA LYS A 564 11.77 24.78 -1.77
C LYS A 564 11.00 24.68 -3.09
N PRO A 565 11.64 24.97 -4.24
CA PRO A 565 10.94 25.17 -5.51
C PRO A 565 10.47 23.85 -6.18
N PHE A 566 10.86 22.69 -5.66
CA PHE A 566 10.51 21.41 -6.26
C PHE A 566 9.56 20.58 -5.40
N ARG A 567 8.61 19.89 -6.06
CA ARG A 567 7.75 18.87 -5.47
C ARG A 567 8.38 17.49 -5.69
N LEU A 568 8.63 16.76 -4.59
CA LEU A 568 9.21 15.42 -4.63
C LEU A 568 8.12 14.35 -4.71
N ILE A 569 8.28 13.42 -5.64
CA ILE A 569 7.52 12.17 -5.74
C ILE A 569 8.44 11.00 -5.47
N THR A 570 8.07 10.12 -4.54
CA THR A 570 8.77 8.87 -4.26
C THR A 570 8.00 7.67 -4.82
N SER A 571 7.93 7.56 -6.15
CA SER A 571 7.20 6.47 -6.81
C SER A 571 7.88 5.11 -6.58
N PRO A 572 7.15 3.98 -6.68
CA PRO A 572 7.76 2.65 -6.53
C PRO A 572 8.76 2.33 -7.65
N ALA A 573 9.93 1.84 -7.29
CA ALA A 573 10.90 1.30 -8.25
C ALA A 573 10.35 0.05 -8.96
N ARG A 574 10.74 -0.13 -10.23
CA ARG A 574 10.17 -1.22 -11.06
C ARG A 574 10.58 -2.61 -10.59
N ASN A 575 11.83 -2.80 -10.14
CA ASN A 575 12.35 -4.12 -9.77
C ASN A 575 12.44 -4.34 -8.25
N TYR A 576 12.12 -3.34 -7.42
CA TYR A 576 11.93 -3.48 -5.99
C TYR A 576 10.45 -3.45 -5.62
N LEU A 577 10.10 -3.99 -4.46
CA LEU A 577 8.79 -3.85 -3.86
C LEU A 577 8.98 -3.42 -2.40
N ASN A 578 8.84 -2.14 -2.13
CA ASN A 578 9.34 -1.56 -0.90
C ASN A 578 10.78 -2.02 -0.67
N THR A 579 11.16 -2.59 0.49
CA THR A 579 12.49 -3.14 0.72
C THR A 579 12.64 -4.62 0.31
N SER A 580 11.62 -5.26 -0.27
CA SER A 580 11.75 -6.61 -0.81
C SER A 580 12.41 -6.61 -2.19
N PHE A 581 13.17 -7.65 -2.50
CA PHE A 581 13.97 -7.83 -3.73
C PHE A 581 15.19 -6.90 -3.85
N THR A 582 15.46 -6.06 -2.86
CA THR A 582 16.65 -5.22 -2.82
C THR A 582 17.94 -6.04 -2.63
N GLU A 583 17.83 -7.25 -2.12
CA GLU A 583 18.91 -8.21 -1.99
C GLU A 583 19.19 -8.99 -3.28
N THR A 584 18.21 -9.16 -4.18
CA THR A 584 18.33 -10.05 -5.35
C THR A 584 19.29 -9.51 -6.42
N PRO A 585 20.22 -10.36 -6.95
CA PRO A 585 21.24 -9.91 -7.90
C PRO A 585 20.67 -9.30 -9.18
N THR A 586 19.57 -9.87 -9.70
CA THR A 586 18.98 -9.37 -10.97
C THR A 586 18.30 -8.02 -10.76
N SER A 587 17.61 -7.80 -9.64
CA SER A 587 16.99 -6.50 -9.36
C SER A 587 18.05 -5.41 -9.17
N LYS A 588 19.14 -5.68 -8.43
CA LYS A 588 20.27 -4.76 -8.25
C LYS A 588 20.89 -4.34 -9.58
N ARG A 589 21.14 -5.30 -10.50
CA ARG A 589 21.71 -4.98 -11.81
C ARG A 589 20.80 -4.11 -12.68
N LYS A 590 19.48 -4.20 -12.49
CA LYS A 590 18.49 -3.43 -13.27
C LYS A 590 18.26 -2.04 -12.72
N GLU A 591 18.23 -1.89 -11.41
CA GLU A 591 18.00 -0.60 -10.77
C GLU A 591 19.27 0.26 -10.70
N VAL A 592 20.45 -0.36 -10.64
CA VAL A 592 21.79 0.24 -10.66
C VAL A 592 22.09 1.07 -9.41
N ARG A 593 21.47 2.26 -9.24
CA ARG A 593 21.68 3.21 -8.14
C ARG A 593 20.47 4.13 -7.97
N PRO A 594 20.27 4.73 -6.78
CA PRO A 594 19.26 5.76 -6.59
C PRO A 594 19.53 6.98 -7.47
N THR A 595 18.50 7.46 -8.17
CA THR A 595 18.57 8.64 -9.02
C THR A 595 17.40 9.57 -8.76
N VAL A 596 17.58 10.86 -9.02
CA VAL A 596 16.50 11.84 -9.11
C VAL A 596 16.26 12.21 -10.56
N LYS A 597 15.04 12.01 -11.04
CA LYS A 597 14.61 12.46 -12.38
C LYS A 597 14.25 13.94 -12.31
N ILE A 598 14.87 14.74 -13.19
CA ILE A 598 14.72 16.21 -13.24
C ILE A 598 14.39 16.61 -14.67
N HIS A 599 13.44 17.55 -14.85
CA HIS A 599 13.09 18.09 -16.16
C HIS A 599 14.30 18.79 -16.82
N PRO A 600 14.52 18.67 -18.14
CA PRO A 600 15.66 19.29 -18.83
C PRO A 600 15.81 20.80 -18.57
N ASP A 601 14.70 21.55 -18.59
CA ASP A 601 14.71 22.99 -18.32
C ASP A 601 15.14 23.33 -16.88
N ALA A 602 14.66 22.55 -15.91
CA ALA A 602 15.05 22.72 -14.51
C ALA A 602 16.53 22.33 -14.29
N ALA A 603 17.00 21.26 -14.93
CA ALA A 603 18.40 20.87 -14.89
C ALA A 603 19.31 21.95 -15.51
N SER A 604 18.92 22.52 -16.65
CA SER A 604 19.64 23.64 -17.29
C SER A 604 19.73 24.88 -16.38
N GLN A 605 18.62 25.24 -15.71
CA GLN A 605 18.60 26.36 -14.75
C GLN A 605 19.53 26.14 -13.56
N LEU A 606 19.70 24.87 -13.13
CA LEU A 606 20.58 24.48 -12.06
C LEU A 606 22.01 24.17 -12.52
N CYS A 607 22.30 24.30 -13.81
CA CYS A 607 23.58 23.93 -14.44
C CYS A 607 23.97 22.46 -14.17
N LEU A 608 23.01 21.53 -14.30
CA LEU A 608 23.19 20.11 -14.05
C LEU A 608 23.16 19.29 -15.34
N GLU A 609 24.03 18.28 -15.41
CA GLU A 609 24.08 17.28 -16.47
C GLU A 609 23.61 15.90 -15.97
N ASP A 610 23.31 15.00 -16.90
CA ASP A 610 22.93 13.62 -16.56
C ASP A 610 24.08 12.90 -15.86
N GLY A 611 23.79 12.31 -14.70
CA GLY A 611 24.77 11.63 -13.87
C GLY A 611 25.42 12.49 -12.78
N ASP A 612 25.26 13.81 -12.80
CA ASP A 612 25.76 14.71 -11.76
C ASP A 612 25.26 14.33 -10.37
N LYS A 613 26.06 14.63 -9.35
CA LYS A 613 25.63 14.49 -7.96
C LYS A 613 24.92 15.74 -7.49
N VAL A 614 23.79 15.55 -6.87
CA VAL A 614 22.98 16.61 -6.24
C VAL A 614 22.56 16.25 -4.84
N ARG A 615 22.40 17.24 -4.00
CA ARG A 615 21.80 17.14 -2.69
C ARG A 615 20.36 17.65 -2.76
N LEU A 616 19.41 16.81 -2.38
CA LEU A 616 18.02 17.16 -2.15
C LEU A 616 17.81 17.37 -0.65
N GLY A 617 17.02 18.38 -0.27
CA GLY A 617 16.77 18.62 1.15
C GLY A 617 15.56 19.47 1.45
N ASN A 618 15.17 19.40 2.72
CA ASN A 618 14.17 20.23 3.39
C ASN A 618 14.50 20.31 4.89
N GLU A 619 13.56 20.75 5.71
CA GLU A 619 13.74 20.90 7.17
C GLU A 619 13.93 19.57 7.91
N GLN A 620 13.51 18.41 7.36
CA GLN A 620 13.70 17.10 7.97
C GLN A 620 15.12 16.56 7.77
N GLY A 621 15.80 16.96 6.67
CA GLY A 621 17.14 16.51 6.36
C GLY A 621 17.55 16.66 4.91
N SER A 622 18.53 15.87 4.49
CA SER A 622 18.99 15.87 3.10
C SER A 622 19.52 14.49 2.67
N VAL A 623 19.54 14.25 1.36
CA VAL A 623 20.10 13.05 0.73
C VAL A 623 20.88 13.42 -0.51
N VAL A 624 21.93 12.65 -0.83
CA VAL A 624 22.74 12.82 -2.05
C VAL A 624 22.36 11.73 -3.05
N LEU A 625 22.08 12.15 -4.31
CA LEU A 625 21.62 11.30 -5.40
C LEU A 625 22.33 11.68 -6.71
N ASN A 626 22.20 10.82 -7.72
CA ASN A 626 22.62 11.17 -9.07
C ASN A 626 21.43 11.69 -9.91
N VAL A 627 21.69 12.68 -10.74
CA VAL A 627 20.73 13.25 -11.69
C VAL A 627 20.42 12.25 -12.80
N SER A 628 19.15 12.20 -13.21
CA SER A 628 18.70 11.60 -14.45
C SER A 628 17.81 12.60 -15.17
N ILE A 629 18.22 13.04 -16.36
CA ILE A 629 17.43 14.00 -17.14
C ILE A 629 16.21 13.31 -17.73
N PHE A 630 15.01 13.85 -17.47
CA PHE A 630 13.76 13.23 -17.87
C PHE A 630 12.69 14.26 -18.20
N SER A 631 12.23 14.30 -19.45
CA SER A 631 11.25 15.27 -19.96
C SER A 631 9.79 14.98 -19.58
N GLY A 632 9.50 13.81 -19.04
CA GLY A 632 8.14 13.39 -18.68
C GLY A 632 7.68 13.91 -17.32
N LEU A 633 7.99 15.17 -16.99
CA LEU A 633 7.68 15.86 -15.73
C LEU A 633 7.20 17.28 -16.01
N GLN A 634 6.49 17.89 -15.08
CA GLN A 634 6.42 19.35 -15.01
C GLN A 634 7.74 19.89 -14.43
N THR A 635 8.12 21.11 -14.79
CA THR A 635 9.47 21.67 -14.53
C THR A 635 9.83 21.77 -13.04
N ASN A 636 8.84 21.90 -12.16
CA ASN A 636 9.00 21.98 -10.71
C ASN A 636 8.72 20.64 -9.99
N VAL A 637 8.59 19.52 -10.71
CA VAL A 637 8.39 18.18 -10.15
C VAL A 637 9.65 17.35 -10.35
N VAL A 638 10.03 16.60 -9.33
CA VAL A 638 11.13 15.62 -9.39
C VAL A 638 10.70 14.27 -8.86
N VAL A 639 11.26 13.20 -9.41
CA VAL A 639 10.90 11.83 -9.04
C VAL A 639 12.13 11.06 -8.57
N VAL A 640 12.03 10.43 -7.40
CA VAL A 640 12.97 9.43 -6.91
C VAL A 640 12.25 8.09 -6.84
N GLU A 641 12.55 7.17 -7.75
CA GLU A 641 11.98 5.83 -7.69
C GLU A 641 12.57 5.06 -6.51
N SER A 642 11.72 4.52 -5.62
CA SER A 642 12.05 4.06 -4.28
C SER A 642 11.30 2.73 -3.95
N VAL A 643 11.57 1.96 -2.88
CA VAL A 643 12.45 2.24 -1.74
C VAL A 643 13.80 1.53 -1.95
N TRP A 644 14.89 2.27 -1.85
CA TRP A 644 16.24 1.72 -1.85
C TRP A 644 16.70 1.41 -0.42
N PRO A 645 17.59 0.44 -0.21
CA PRO A 645 18.30 0.29 1.05
C PRO A 645 19.01 1.59 1.46
N ASN A 646 18.98 1.94 2.73
CA ASN A 646 19.68 3.14 3.21
C ASN A 646 21.17 3.14 2.83
N SER A 647 21.80 1.96 2.81
CA SER A 647 23.21 1.78 2.41
C SER A 647 23.47 2.06 0.92
N ALA A 648 22.47 2.24 0.08
CA ALA A 648 22.62 2.61 -1.31
C ALA A 648 22.81 4.13 -1.50
N PHE A 649 22.52 4.91 -0.47
CA PHE A 649 22.74 6.35 -0.43
C PHE A 649 24.12 6.67 0.16
N GLU A 650 24.76 7.72 -0.34
CA GLU A 650 26.13 8.06 0.01
C GLU A 650 26.33 8.30 1.53
N GLU A 651 25.34 8.87 2.20
CA GLU A 651 25.37 9.18 3.63
C GLU A 651 24.66 8.10 4.49
N GLY A 652 24.26 6.99 3.89
CA GLY A 652 23.64 5.87 4.61
C GLY A 652 22.23 6.14 5.13
N VAL A 653 21.54 7.16 4.60
CA VAL A 653 20.15 7.47 4.90
C VAL A 653 19.33 7.59 3.62
N GLY A 654 18.12 7.00 3.62
CA GLY A 654 17.28 6.90 2.44
C GLY A 654 16.36 8.10 2.24
N ILE A 655 15.63 8.09 1.12
CA ILE A 655 14.78 9.20 0.68
C ILE A 655 13.68 9.57 1.68
N ASN A 656 13.20 8.62 2.49
CA ASN A 656 12.17 8.87 3.50
C ASN A 656 12.66 9.78 4.66
N THR A 657 13.94 10.13 4.68
CA THR A 657 14.48 11.22 5.54
C THR A 657 13.78 12.55 5.24
N LEU A 658 13.39 12.79 3.99
CA LEU A 658 12.74 14.02 3.55
C LEU A 658 11.22 14.03 3.77
N ILE A 659 10.63 12.89 4.12
CA ILE A 659 9.17 12.74 4.23
C ILE A 659 8.72 13.05 5.65
N SER A 660 7.74 13.94 5.79
CA SER A 660 7.14 14.26 7.09
C SER A 660 6.37 13.07 7.67
N ALA A 661 6.45 12.88 8.99
CA ALA A 661 5.59 11.97 9.75
C ALA A 661 4.26 12.59 10.17
N GLU A 662 3.86 13.72 9.59
CA GLU A 662 2.55 14.32 9.82
C GLU A 662 1.43 13.43 9.31
N ALA A 663 0.38 13.30 10.11
CA ALA A 663 -0.76 12.44 9.80
C ALA A 663 -1.66 13.06 8.71
N GLY A 664 -1.93 12.31 7.64
CA GLY A 664 -2.87 12.72 6.61
C GLY A 664 -4.34 12.64 7.08
N PRO A 665 -5.21 13.63 6.76
CA PRO A 665 -6.63 13.54 7.08
C PRO A 665 -7.36 12.51 6.19
N PRO A 666 -8.48 11.90 6.67
CA PRO A 666 -9.15 12.18 7.96
C PRO A 666 -8.60 11.39 9.15
N ASN A 667 -7.88 10.27 8.98
CA ASN A 667 -7.58 9.30 10.05
C ASN A 667 -6.10 8.89 10.14
N GLY A 668 -5.18 9.74 9.72
CA GLY A 668 -3.76 9.39 9.68
C GLY A 668 -3.33 8.80 8.34
N GLY A 669 -2.10 8.34 8.28
CA GLY A 669 -1.46 7.80 7.07
C GLY A 669 -0.27 8.62 6.60
N ALA A 670 0.68 7.97 5.96
CA ALA A 670 1.89 8.60 5.44
C ALA A 670 1.68 9.24 4.07
N VAL A 671 2.28 10.41 3.88
CA VAL A 671 2.06 11.29 2.72
C VAL A 671 3.33 11.43 1.86
N PHE A 672 3.79 10.33 1.29
CA PHE A 672 5.10 10.21 0.62
C PHE A 672 5.32 11.09 -0.62
N HIS A 673 4.29 11.63 -1.27
CA HIS A 673 4.41 12.53 -2.43
C HIS A 673 4.05 13.98 -2.08
N ASP A 674 3.87 14.26 -0.80
CA ASP A 674 3.48 15.60 -0.33
C ASP A 674 4.66 16.25 0.38
N THR A 675 5.69 16.57 -0.40
CA THR A 675 6.98 17.06 0.10
C THR A 675 7.57 18.08 -0.86
N ALA A 676 7.82 19.29 -0.37
CA ALA A 676 8.58 20.32 -1.08
C ALA A 676 10.07 20.25 -0.69
N ILE A 677 10.95 20.43 -1.66
CA ILE A 677 12.40 20.33 -1.48
C ILE A 677 13.17 21.38 -2.25
N TRP A 678 14.39 21.65 -1.82
CA TRP A 678 15.41 22.32 -2.60
C TRP A 678 16.41 21.31 -3.20
N ILE A 679 17.08 21.70 -4.29
CA ILE A 679 18.15 20.93 -4.96
C ILE A 679 19.36 21.83 -5.07
N LYS A 680 20.55 21.30 -4.73
CA LYS A 680 21.84 21.97 -4.85
C LYS A 680 22.88 20.97 -5.41
N PRO A 681 23.90 21.42 -6.15
CA PRO A 681 25.07 20.57 -6.46
C PRO A 681 25.66 20.00 -5.17
N ALA A 682 26.09 18.71 -5.18
CA ALA A 682 26.65 18.02 -4.01
C ALA A 682 28.16 18.19 -3.91
#